data_6d9376f38fa16501ad7ad6f889579031
#
_entry.id   6d9376f38fa16501ad7ad6f889579031
#
_cell.length_a   1.000
_cell.length_b   1.000
_cell.length_c   1.000
_cell.angle_alpha   90.00
_cell.angle_beta   90.00
_cell.angle_gamma   90.00
#
_symmetry.space_group_name_H-M   'P 1'
#
loop_
_entity.id
_entity.type
_entity.pdbx_description
1 polymer ?
#
loop_
_entity_poly.entity_id
_entity_poly.type
_entity_poly.pdbx_seq_one_letter_code
_entity_poly.pdbx_strand_id
1 'polypeptide(L)'
;MATTFTGHRIVTVGYLESSEMDNATITVTDKGNGKYDVVFNNIINKDGSYEDNYGTFTFTDLDGVTANGITTIEGKLLTGAVTSSGMGISSIGVTDVFVKMNDEKAYATMDGLITMFSRDTQLKVEFGEDDFPAAPTDKVVGEDGYQPAGKAFDWDFDIDHYAEKFVAVVDLSTCAADAENENVASIGTDINAWFSNVANAGNIHIYYTPATKTLTCWYISSNASYGAWKYSKELTDIEGEINIDFSYQYGLRINGQQVFDAGQLIKLYYHNTLHFGSQEGTVRSNATYKSARVVKTAFEATDATEYTAPAKMLLDGKYSRFDAAQVSLQATDYDVYTIILKDLSHNGKYLGSLKFTNIKGYLAEGSGDNSSSFIVINDTTANAVLKTAGELASSLGLTKGQEIRASIKDFYGQTSFLAGDFTMQLGDKEAVYSYYVDTPAVNEYTNTLTTTFSSEEQSYTDKVMTVTNYGDGFADIVISNVQFKTTGDANMGNLIIKEVPYTKQGGDIVIDANGLEATFENSPSTAMTILENVSLKGTIAGKELYFEINGMALSDMPVSLVFGKPITPAVVYTGTMKVTSGEDYKEIESATITVRPNGDNKYTFCVPNIGGEDAITFVADGETDENGVTTYSAEKAEYAMQQSGWEGYITYVTLTRAKSQGDKFYGRFFFDLGGYAESYPSYGITVVFGEKFTPTGIETATDDTTITDIYSADGVRQNQLQKGLNIVRQANGKTTKIIIK
;
A
#
# COMPACT_ATOMS: atom_id res chain seq x y z
N MET A 1 -38.03 -4.24 -17.87
CA MET A 1 -37.60 -2.96 -18.51
C MET A 1 -36.27 -2.55 -17.90
N ALA A 2 -35.30 -2.03 -18.67
CA ALA A 2 -34.02 -1.62 -18.11
C ALA A 2 -34.05 -0.14 -17.73
N THR A 3 -33.66 0.20 -16.51
CA THR A 3 -33.50 1.57 -16.02
C THR A 3 -32.04 1.80 -15.67
N THR A 4 -31.47 2.91 -16.13
CA THR A 4 -30.09 3.27 -15.81
C THR A 4 -30.10 4.50 -14.92
N PHE A 5 -29.49 4.38 -13.77
CA PHE A 5 -29.28 5.46 -12.81
C PHE A 5 -27.88 6.01 -12.96
N THR A 6 -27.74 7.33 -12.82
CA THR A 6 -26.44 8.02 -12.83
C THR A 6 -26.24 8.67 -11.47
N GLY A 7 -25.08 8.48 -10.86
CA GLY A 7 -24.79 8.96 -9.51
C GLY A 7 -23.31 8.96 -9.17
N HIS A 8 -23.03 9.30 -7.94
CA HIS A 8 -21.71 9.19 -7.33
C HIS A 8 -21.42 7.72 -7.00
N ARG A 9 -20.19 7.29 -7.16
CA ARG A 9 -19.75 5.93 -6.85
C ARG A 9 -18.40 5.93 -6.16
N ILE A 10 -18.29 5.10 -5.14
CA ILE A 10 -17.06 4.82 -4.41
C ILE A 10 -16.66 3.37 -4.71
N VAL A 11 -15.40 3.15 -5.05
CA VAL A 11 -14.81 1.82 -5.28
C VAL A 11 -13.64 1.62 -4.34
N THR A 12 -13.65 0.54 -3.59
CA THR A 12 -12.56 0.16 -2.67
C THR A 12 -12.06 -1.23 -3.02
N VAL A 13 -10.75 -1.41 -3.11
CA VAL A 13 -10.11 -2.67 -3.48
C VAL A 13 -9.09 -3.08 -2.43
N GLY A 14 -9.42 -4.08 -1.61
CA GLY A 14 -8.57 -4.52 -0.51
C GLY A 14 -8.23 -3.38 0.44
N TYR A 15 -6.95 -3.08 0.56
CA TYR A 15 -6.40 -1.98 1.36
C TYR A 15 -5.95 -0.77 0.53
N LEU A 16 -6.30 -0.74 -0.77
CA LEU A 16 -5.96 0.39 -1.64
C LEU A 16 -6.88 1.59 -1.34
N GLU A 17 -6.43 2.78 -1.74
CA GLU A 17 -7.26 3.98 -1.68
C GLU A 17 -8.60 3.78 -2.37
N SER A 18 -9.65 4.29 -1.74
CA SER A 18 -10.97 4.34 -2.37
C SER A 18 -10.96 5.37 -3.49
N SER A 19 -11.55 5.01 -4.60
CA SER A 19 -11.68 5.89 -5.76
C SER A 19 -13.12 6.33 -5.92
N GLU A 20 -13.32 7.63 -6.06
CA GLU A 20 -14.62 8.23 -6.27
C GLU A 20 -14.83 8.60 -7.74
N MET A 21 -16.03 8.45 -8.23
CA MET A 21 -16.39 8.80 -9.60
C MET A 21 -17.79 9.42 -9.65
N ASP A 22 -17.86 10.66 -10.09
CA ASP A 22 -19.12 11.30 -10.45
C ASP A 22 -19.62 10.80 -11.81
N ASN A 23 -20.94 10.81 -12.01
CA ASN A 23 -21.59 10.34 -13.21
C ASN A 23 -21.33 8.86 -13.54
N ALA A 24 -21.00 8.05 -12.53
CA ALA A 24 -21.01 6.60 -12.64
C ALA A 24 -22.43 6.08 -12.90
N THR A 25 -22.55 4.88 -13.47
CA THR A 25 -23.86 4.33 -13.78
C THR A 25 -24.04 2.93 -13.23
N ILE A 26 -25.28 2.66 -12.80
CA ILE A 26 -25.81 1.32 -12.53
C ILE A 26 -27.03 1.09 -13.39
N THR A 27 -27.17 -0.10 -13.96
CA THR A 27 -28.34 -0.46 -14.77
C THR A 27 -29.09 -1.60 -14.10
N VAL A 28 -30.37 -1.40 -13.83
CA VAL A 28 -31.26 -2.41 -13.25
C VAL A 28 -32.31 -2.78 -14.29
N THR A 29 -32.45 -4.06 -14.58
CA THR A 29 -33.41 -4.58 -15.55
C THR A 29 -34.46 -5.41 -14.81
N ASP A 30 -35.69 -4.93 -14.79
CA ASP A 30 -36.84 -5.71 -14.32
C ASP A 30 -37.21 -6.77 -15.37
N LYS A 31 -37.13 -8.04 -14.97
CA LYS A 31 -37.48 -9.22 -15.79
C LYS A 31 -38.91 -9.67 -15.55
N GLY A 32 -39.59 -9.06 -14.60
CA GLY A 32 -40.90 -9.50 -14.13
C GLY A 32 -40.83 -10.59 -13.05
N ASN A 33 -41.94 -10.85 -12.38
CA ASN A 33 -42.06 -11.85 -11.32
C ASN A 33 -41.07 -11.64 -10.16
N GLY A 34 -40.74 -10.38 -9.83
CA GLY A 34 -39.81 -10.05 -8.75
C GLY A 34 -38.37 -10.43 -9.06
N LYS A 35 -37.99 -10.65 -10.33
CA LYS A 35 -36.60 -10.94 -10.75
C LYS A 35 -35.97 -9.75 -11.45
N TYR A 36 -34.71 -9.52 -11.15
CA TYR A 36 -33.95 -8.37 -11.65
C TYR A 36 -32.54 -8.77 -12.08
N ASP A 37 -32.05 -8.11 -13.12
CA ASP A 37 -30.61 -8.11 -13.44
C ASP A 37 -30.02 -6.76 -13.01
N VAL A 38 -28.87 -6.79 -12.35
CA VAL A 38 -28.14 -5.60 -11.88
C VAL A 38 -26.76 -5.54 -12.53
N VAL A 39 -26.41 -4.39 -13.09
CA VAL A 39 -25.15 -4.16 -13.78
C VAL A 39 -24.46 -2.93 -13.20
N PHE A 40 -23.29 -3.13 -12.60
CA PHE A 40 -22.40 -2.05 -12.21
C PHE A 40 -21.46 -1.76 -13.37
N ASN A 41 -21.63 -0.61 -14.01
CA ASN A 41 -20.92 -0.29 -15.25
C ASN A 41 -19.54 0.30 -14.98
N ASN A 42 -18.50 -0.18 -15.68
CA ASN A 42 -17.14 0.37 -15.68
C ASN A 42 -16.60 0.63 -14.27
N ILE A 43 -16.38 -0.40 -13.49
CA ILE A 43 -15.75 -0.29 -12.18
C ILE A 43 -14.28 0.04 -12.39
N ILE A 44 -13.90 1.24 -11.97
CA ILE A 44 -12.55 1.77 -12.12
C ILE A 44 -12.10 2.25 -10.75
N ASN A 45 -10.89 1.88 -10.35
CA ASN A 45 -10.18 2.50 -9.25
C ASN A 45 -9.04 3.37 -9.80
N LYS A 46 -8.89 4.59 -9.28
CA LYS A 46 -7.82 5.52 -9.65
C LYS A 46 -6.94 5.75 -8.45
N ASP A 47 -5.67 5.47 -8.61
CA ASP A 47 -4.62 5.81 -7.66
C ASP A 47 -3.63 6.74 -8.37
N GLY A 48 -3.71 8.02 -8.04
CA GLY A 48 -2.91 9.06 -8.66
C GLY A 48 -2.99 9.08 -10.19
N SER A 49 -1.95 8.67 -10.88
CA SER A 49 -1.87 8.56 -12.34
C SER A 49 -2.26 7.19 -12.89
N TYR A 50 -2.48 6.20 -12.03
CA TYR A 50 -2.86 4.86 -12.40
C TYR A 50 -4.37 4.72 -12.40
N GLU A 51 -4.87 3.97 -13.36
CA GLU A 51 -6.31 3.69 -13.53
C GLU A 51 -6.48 2.19 -13.76
N ASP A 52 -6.93 1.48 -12.72
CA ASP A 52 -7.24 0.07 -12.79
C ASP A 52 -8.69 -0.13 -13.22
N ASN A 53 -8.88 -0.74 -14.37
CA ASN A 53 -10.20 -1.05 -14.89
C ASN A 53 -10.58 -2.48 -14.51
N TYR A 54 -11.45 -2.63 -13.51
CA TYR A 54 -11.97 -3.91 -13.04
C TYR A 54 -13.08 -4.46 -13.96
N GLY A 55 -13.67 -3.64 -14.81
CA GLY A 55 -14.69 -4.04 -15.80
C GLY A 55 -16.12 -3.70 -15.39
N THR A 56 -17.05 -4.33 -16.07
CA THR A 56 -18.51 -4.22 -15.83
C THR A 56 -18.99 -5.51 -15.19
N PHE A 57 -19.63 -5.39 -14.03
CA PHE A 57 -20.10 -6.51 -13.23
C PHE A 57 -21.59 -6.72 -13.43
N THR A 58 -21.99 -7.94 -13.78
CA THR A 58 -23.37 -8.30 -14.07
C THR A 58 -23.84 -9.42 -13.17
N PHE A 59 -24.95 -9.20 -12.49
CA PHE A 59 -25.68 -10.16 -11.67
C PHE A 59 -27.06 -10.37 -12.24
N THR A 60 -27.47 -11.61 -12.40
CA THR A 60 -28.74 -11.96 -13.08
C THR A 60 -29.68 -12.69 -12.15
N ASP A 61 -30.98 -12.51 -12.41
CA ASP A 61 -32.09 -13.23 -11.73
C ASP A 61 -32.15 -12.99 -10.21
N LEU A 62 -31.72 -11.82 -9.75
CA LEU A 62 -31.81 -11.44 -8.33
C LEU A 62 -33.26 -11.29 -7.89
N ASP A 63 -33.54 -11.65 -6.63
CA ASP A 63 -34.85 -11.43 -6.04
C ASP A 63 -35.03 -9.98 -5.61
N GLY A 64 -36.20 -9.41 -5.89
CA GLY A 64 -36.54 -8.07 -5.46
C GLY A 64 -38.01 -7.94 -5.01
N VAL A 65 -38.23 -7.06 -4.04
CA VAL A 65 -39.54 -6.76 -3.49
C VAL A 65 -39.82 -5.27 -3.58
N THR A 66 -40.98 -4.92 -4.12
CA THR A 66 -41.42 -3.52 -4.14
C THR A 66 -42.45 -3.27 -3.05
N ALA A 67 -42.15 -2.35 -2.15
CA ALA A 67 -43.05 -1.90 -1.09
C ALA A 67 -43.00 -0.37 -0.98
N ASN A 68 -44.16 0.26 -0.86
CA ASN A 68 -44.27 1.73 -0.75
C ASN A 68 -43.54 2.54 -1.84
N GLY A 69 -43.49 2.02 -3.06
CA GLY A 69 -42.80 2.67 -4.21
C GLY A 69 -41.28 2.52 -4.20
N ILE A 70 -40.74 1.74 -3.28
CA ILE A 70 -39.30 1.41 -3.22
C ILE A 70 -39.16 -0.07 -3.55
N THR A 71 -38.27 -0.36 -4.53
CA THR A 71 -37.86 -1.71 -4.85
C THR A 71 -36.54 -2.00 -4.15
N THR A 72 -36.53 -3.04 -3.34
CA THR A 72 -35.31 -3.58 -2.72
C THR A 72 -34.93 -4.87 -3.43
N ILE A 73 -33.72 -4.98 -3.92
CA ILE A 73 -33.16 -6.14 -4.63
C ILE A 73 -31.98 -6.63 -3.80
N GLU A 74 -31.96 -7.93 -3.53
CA GLU A 74 -30.87 -8.55 -2.77
C GLU A 74 -30.36 -9.78 -3.51
N GLY A 75 -29.06 -9.94 -3.48
CA GLY A 75 -28.41 -11.12 -4.02
C GLY A 75 -27.21 -11.49 -3.17
N LYS A 76 -27.17 -12.73 -2.72
CA LYS A 76 -26.19 -13.21 -1.75
C LYS A 76 -25.55 -14.50 -2.23
N LEU A 77 -24.25 -14.66 -1.88
CA LEU A 77 -23.45 -15.82 -2.31
C LEU A 77 -23.50 -16.05 -3.82
N LEU A 78 -23.44 -14.97 -4.57
CA LEU A 78 -23.56 -14.97 -6.03
C LEU A 78 -22.20 -15.10 -6.70
N THR A 79 -22.23 -15.52 -7.97
CA THR A 79 -21.10 -15.32 -8.88
C THR A 79 -21.54 -14.33 -9.95
N GLY A 80 -20.91 -13.17 -9.99
CA GLY A 80 -21.14 -12.16 -11.02
C GLY A 80 -20.24 -12.37 -12.24
N ALA A 81 -20.78 -12.15 -13.43
CA ALA A 81 -20.00 -12.12 -14.65
C ALA A 81 -19.28 -10.77 -14.77
N VAL A 82 -18.02 -10.77 -15.19
CA VAL A 82 -17.23 -9.57 -15.42
C VAL A 82 -16.86 -9.47 -16.89
N THR A 83 -17.10 -8.31 -17.50
CA THR A 83 -16.75 -8.03 -18.89
C THR A 83 -15.93 -6.76 -18.98
N SER A 84 -15.12 -6.63 -20.03
CA SER A 84 -14.31 -5.43 -20.30
C SER A 84 -13.32 -5.08 -19.20
N SER A 85 -12.84 -6.07 -18.42
CA SER A 85 -11.81 -5.86 -17.40
C SER A 85 -10.45 -5.68 -18.04
N GLY A 86 -9.76 -4.58 -17.71
CA GLY A 86 -8.35 -4.35 -18.03
C GLY A 86 -7.40 -5.19 -17.17
N MET A 87 -7.89 -5.70 -16.04
CA MET A 87 -7.13 -6.52 -15.09
C MET A 87 -7.29 -8.04 -15.35
N GLY A 88 -7.97 -8.43 -16.45
CA GLY A 88 -8.16 -9.83 -16.80
C GLY A 88 -9.15 -10.59 -15.92
N ILE A 89 -9.96 -9.89 -15.13
CA ILE A 89 -10.98 -10.48 -14.26
C ILE A 89 -12.15 -10.92 -15.14
N SER A 90 -12.60 -12.17 -14.99
CA SER A 90 -13.74 -12.72 -15.74
C SER A 90 -14.99 -12.96 -14.89
N SER A 91 -14.82 -13.03 -13.58
CA SER A 91 -15.93 -13.22 -12.64
C SER A 91 -15.57 -12.66 -11.26
N ILE A 92 -16.59 -12.36 -10.48
CA ILE A 92 -16.48 -12.06 -9.05
C ILE A 92 -17.24 -13.14 -8.28
N GLY A 93 -16.59 -13.72 -7.29
CA GLY A 93 -17.18 -14.79 -6.48
C GLY A 93 -17.61 -14.30 -5.10
N VAL A 94 -18.51 -15.04 -4.48
CA VAL A 94 -18.98 -14.84 -3.09
C VAL A 94 -19.30 -13.38 -2.83
N THR A 95 -20.35 -12.90 -3.45
CA THR A 95 -20.69 -11.49 -3.49
C THR A 95 -22.06 -11.26 -2.86
N ASP A 96 -22.15 -10.14 -2.23
CA ASP A 96 -23.37 -9.53 -1.76
C ASP A 96 -23.71 -8.31 -2.62
N VAL A 97 -24.91 -8.33 -3.17
CA VAL A 97 -25.45 -7.22 -3.96
C VAL A 97 -26.72 -6.73 -3.32
N PHE A 98 -26.77 -5.47 -3.01
CA PHE A 98 -27.93 -4.81 -2.46
C PHE A 98 -28.28 -3.58 -3.29
N VAL A 99 -29.56 -3.43 -3.64
CA VAL A 99 -30.05 -2.24 -4.36
C VAL A 99 -31.37 -1.80 -3.73
N LYS A 100 -31.46 -0.53 -3.40
CA LYS A 100 -32.73 0.18 -3.18
C LYS A 100 -32.95 1.15 -4.33
N MET A 101 -34.11 1.17 -4.89
CA MET A 101 -34.43 2.11 -5.97
C MET A 101 -35.90 2.53 -5.97
N ASN A 102 -36.14 3.68 -6.56
CA ASN A 102 -37.46 4.13 -7.01
C ASN A 102 -37.36 4.65 -8.46
N ASP A 103 -38.35 5.37 -8.94
CA ASP A 103 -38.35 5.89 -10.32
C ASP A 103 -37.28 6.98 -10.57
N GLU A 104 -36.73 7.60 -9.51
CA GLU A 104 -35.86 8.77 -9.58
C GLU A 104 -34.40 8.47 -9.26
N LYS A 105 -34.16 7.59 -8.28
CA LYS A 105 -32.81 7.34 -7.75
C LYS A 105 -32.60 5.88 -7.36
N ALA A 106 -31.32 5.51 -7.24
CA ALA A 106 -30.91 4.23 -6.70
C ALA A 106 -29.75 4.40 -5.72
N TYR A 107 -29.75 3.59 -4.67
CA TYR A 107 -28.61 3.27 -3.84
C TYR A 107 -28.25 1.81 -4.09
N ALA A 108 -26.98 1.52 -4.29
CA ALA A 108 -26.55 0.14 -4.51
C ALA A 108 -25.19 -0.12 -3.87
N THR A 109 -25.04 -1.31 -3.29
CA THR A 109 -23.76 -1.81 -2.82
C THR A 109 -23.45 -3.15 -3.47
N MET A 110 -22.18 -3.41 -3.67
CA MET A 110 -21.64 -4.69 -4.07
C MET A 110 -20.40 -4.96 -3.20
N ASP A 111 -20.39 -6.10 -2.52
CA ASP A 111 -19.25 -6.55 -1.71
C ASP A 111 -18.90 -7.99 -2.12
N GLY A 112 -17.67 -8.22 -2.50
CA GLY A 112 -17.26 -9.53 -2.98
C GLY A 112 -15.76 -9.69 -3.13
N LEU A 113 -15.37 -10.84 -3.62
CA LEU A 113 -13.98 -11.22 -3.83
C LEU A 113 -13.69 -11.37 -5.32
N ILE A 114 -12.65 -10.71 -5.75
CA ILE A 114 -12.03 -10.89 -7.06
C ILE A 114 -10.68 -11.58 -6.89
N THR A 115 -10.38 -12.51 -7.79
CA THR A 115 -9.05 -13.15 -7.79
C THR A 115 -8.12 -12.36 -8.68
N MET A 116 -7.10 -11.75 -8.10
CA MET A 116 -6.03 -11.03 -8.79
C MET A 116 -4.68 -11.62 -8.42
N PHE A 117 -3.83 -11.90 -9.41
CA PHE A 117 -2.48 -12.44 -9.18
C PHE A 117 -2.46 -13.66 -8.24
N SER A 118 -3.44 -14.56 -8.40
CA SER A 118 -3.64 -15.75 -7.56
C SER A 118 -3.97 -15.46 -6.08
N ARG A 119 -4.50 -14.29 -5.79
CA ARG A 119 -4.97 -13.88 -4.45
C ARG A 119 -6.40 -13.37 -4.53
N ASP A 120 -7.19 -13.74 -3.54
CA ASP A 120 -8.52 -13.19 -3.38
C ASP A 120 -8.42 -11.82 -2.72
N THR A 121 -8.98 -10.83 -3.40
CA THR A 121 -8.97 -9.43 -2.98
C THR A 121 -10.40 -8.95 -2.85
N GLN A 122 -10.74 -8.32 -1.74
CA GLN A 122 -12.05 -7.73 -1.55
C GLN A 122 -12.25 -6.56 -2.52
N LEU A 123 -13.43 -6.51 -3.13
CA LEU A 123 -13.89 -5.38 -3.92
C LEU A 123 -15.23 -4.91 -3.36
N LYS A 124 -15.27 -3.66 -2.90
CA LYS A 124 -16.51 -2.99 -2.49
C LYS A 124 -16.86 -1.90 -3.47
N VAL A 125 -18.13 -1.80 -3.81
CA VAL A 125 -18.68 -0.71 -4.61
C VAL A 125 -19.89 -0.16 -3.91
N GLU A 126 -19.91 1.15 -3.70
CA GLU A 126 -21.07 1.89 -3.21
C GLU A 126 -21.49 2.90 -4.27
N PHE A 127 -22.77 2.96 -4.58
CA PHE A 127 -23.36 3.83 -5.58
C PHE A 127 -24.55 4.58 -4.99
N GLY A 128 -24.58 5.90 -5.14
CA GLY A 128 -25.65 6.76 -4.64
C GLY A 128 -25.60 6.98 -3.13
N GLU A 129 -26.68 7.51 -2.58
CA GLU A 129 -26.87 7.75 -1.15
C GLU A 129 -28.08 6.95 -0.62
N ASP A 130 -27.94 6.25 0.52
CA ASP A 130 -29.07 5.56 1.18
C ASP A 130 -29.89 6.54 2.01
N ASP A 131 -30.63 7.40 1.36
CA ASP A 131 -31.61 8.29 1.94
C ASP A 131 -33.04 7.76 1.84
N PHE A 132 -33.19 6.44 1.64
CA PHE A 132 -34.48 5.75 1.64
C PHE A 132 -34.99 5.51 3.07
N PRO A 133 -36.33 5.46 3.28
CA PRO A 133 -36.89 5.15 4.60
C PRO A 133 -36.43 3.80 5.13
N ALA A 134 -36.17 3.73 6.44
CA ALA A 134 -35.75 2.50 7.11
C ALA A 134 -36.85 1.41 7.11
N ALA A 135 -36.44 0.16 6.90
CA ALA A 135 -37.35 -1.00 7.02
C ALA A 135 -37.74 -1.31 8.49
N PRO A 136 -38.83 -2.08 8.73
CA PRO A 136 -39.26 -2.48 10.09
C PRO A 136 -38.17 -3.27 10.84
N THR A 137 -38.16 -3.17 12.17
CA THR A 137 -36.99 -3.34 13.00
C THR A 137 -36.62 -4.76 13.45
N ASP A 138 -37.55 -5.72 13.46
CA ASP A 138 -37.30 -7.08 13.94
C ASP A 138 -37.68 -8.12 12.89
N LYS A 139 -36.69 -8.91 12.43
CA LYS A 139 -36.90 -9.98 11.47
C LYS A 139 -37.03 -11.31 12.24
N VAL A 140 -38.12 -12.02 12.05
CA VAL A 140 -38.29 -13.36 12.59
C VAL A 140 -37.47 -14.34 11.76
N VAL A 141 -36.57 -15.10 12.41
CA VAL A 141 -35.69 -16.07 11.74
C VAL A 141 -36.29 -17.46 11.76
N GLY A 142 -37.00 -17.83 12.82
CA GLY A 142 -37.60 -19.15 12.95
C GLY A 142 -38.88 -19.13 13.78
N GLU A 143 -39.59 -20.26 13.83
CA GLU A 143 -40.82 -20.42 14.57
C GLU A 143 -40.58 -20.41 16.09
N ASP A 144 -41.31 -19.56 16.82
CA ASP A 144 -41.18 -19.48 18.27
C ASP A 144 -41.68 -20.77 18.93
N GLY A 145 -40.92 -21.27 19.89
CA GLY A 145 -41.21 -22.52 20.58
C GLY A 145 -40.90 -23.78 19.76
N TYR A 146 -40.17 -23.64 18.68
CA TYR A 146 -39.79 -24.79 17.82
C TYR A 146 -39.00 -25.84 18.57
N GLN A 147 -39.41 -27.12 18.39
CA GLN A 147 -38.76 -28.29 18.95
C GLN A 147 -38.40 -29.26 17.83
N PRO A 148 -37.11 -29.40 17.48
CA PRO A 148 -36.68 -30.25 16.39
C PRO A 148 -36.84 -31.73 16.67
N ALA A 149 -36.99 -32.15 17.96
CA ALA A 149 -37.17 -33.53 18.38
C ALA A 149 -36.13 -34.49 17.71
N GLY A 150 -34.86 -34.12 17.76
CA GLY A 150 -33.78 -34.88 17.19
C GLY A 150 -33.67 -34.82 15.64
N LYS A 151 -34.33 -33.88 14.98
CA LYS A 151 -34.19 -33.64 13.54
C LYS A 151 -33.31 -32.45 13.30
N ALA A 152 -32.54 -32.48 12.22
CA ALA A 152 -31.84 -31.32 11.73
C ALA A 152 -32.86 -30.29 11.24
N PHE A 153 -32.50 -29.00 11.39
CA PHE A 153 -33.22 -27.88 10.82
C PHE A 153 -32.22 -26.78 10.48
N ASP A 154 -32.64 -25.94 9.57
CA ASP A 154 -31.81 -24.86 9.00
C ASP A 154 -32.73 -23.71 8.62
N TRP A 155 -32.50 -22.55 9.22
CA TRP A 155 -33.20 -21.31 8.93
C TRP A 155 -32.23 -20.27 8.44
N ASP A 156 -32.41 -19.82 7.23
CA ASP A 156 -31.63 -18.70 6.65
C ASP A 156 -32.14 -17.37 7.22
N PHE A 157 -31.19 -16.45 7.41
CA PHE A 157 -31.51 -15.10 7.86
C PHE A 157 -30.50 -14.11 7.30
N ASP A 158 -31.00 -12.91 7.06
CA ASP A 158 -30.20 -11.78 6.61
C ASP A 158 -29.90 -10.86 7.76
N ILE A 159 -28.64 -10.47 7.89
CA ILE A 159 -28.17 -9.59 8.95
C ILE A 159 -27.33 -8.47 8.35
N ASP A 160 -27.71 -7.22 8.62
CA ASP A 160 -26.91 -6.06 8.27
C ASP A 160 -25.69 -6.00 9.18
N HIS A 161 -24.50 -5.89 8.58
CA HIS A 161 -23.23 -5.84 9.29
C HIS A 161 -23.14 -4.69 10.29
N TYR A 162 -23.85 -3.62 10.05
CA TYR A 162 -23.66 -2.34 10.70
C TYR A 162 -24.77 -1.97 11.69
N ALA A 163 -25.97 -2.48 11.51
CA ALA A 163 -27.10 -2.03 12.30
C ALA A 163 -27.89 -3.15 12.96
N GLU A 164 -27.53 -4.41 12.73
CA GLU A 164 -28.31 -5.55 13.19
C GLU A 164 -27.46 -6.57 13.95
N LYS A 165 -28.12 -7.33 14.79
CA LYS A 165 -27.55 -8.51 15.45
C LYS A 165 -28.58 -9.64 15.42
N PHE A 166 -28.09 -10.86 15.37
CA PHE A 166 -28.89 -12.05 15.56
C PHE A 166 -28.96 -12.39 17.04
N VAL A 167 -30.16 -12.64 17.53
CA VAL A 167 -30.43 -13.08 18.91
C VAL A 167 -31.32 -14.31 18.90
N ALA A 168 -30.96 -15.34 19.69
CA ALA A 168 -31.80 -16.50 19.89
C ALA A 168 -31.83 -16.88 21.37
N VAL A 169 -33.01 -17.32 21.82
CA VAL A 169 -33.25 -17.90 23.16
C VAL A 169 -33.47 -19.39 22.99
N VAL A 170 -32.57 -20.17 23.56
CA VAL A 170 -32.59 -21.64 23.47
C VAL A 170 -32.72 -22.24 24.87
N ASP A 171 -33.75 -23.03 25.10
CA ASP A 171 -33.96 -23.74 26.35
C ASP A 171 -33.32 -25.13 26.28
N LEU A 172 -32.31 -25.34 27.06
CA LEU A 172 -31.53 -26.58 27.13
C LEU A 172 -32.16 -27.63 28.04
N SER A 173 -33.21 -27.28 28.81
CA SER A 173 -33.86 -28.19 29.76
C SER A 173 -34.53 -29.39 29.09
N THR A 174 -34.79 -29.30 27.78
CA THR A 174 -35.39 -30.35 26.96
C THR A 174 -34.34 -31.26 26.27
N CYS A 175 -33.05 -30.96 26.41
CA CYS A 175 -31.98 -31.84 25.95
C CYS A 175 -31.98 -33.16 26.71
N ALA A 176 -31.62 -34.26 26.05
CA ALA A 176 -31.58 -35.57 26.68
C ALA A 176 -30.48 -35.62 27.76
N ALA A 177 -30.83 -36.05 28.98
CA ALA A 177 -29.89 -36.02 30.12
C ALA A 177 -28.63 -36.84 29.94
N ASP A 178 -28.67 -37.83 29.07
CA ASP A 178 -27.55 -38.73 28.69
C ASP A 178 -26.87 -38.33 27.37
N ALA A 179 -27.26 -37.21 26.75
CA ALA A 179 -26.64 -36.75 25.52
C ALA A 179 -25.22 -36.29 25.78
N GLU A 180 -24.32 -36.72 24.93
CA GLU A 180 -22.94 -36.20 24.85
C GLU A 180 -22.82 -35.34 23.60
N ASN A 181 -22.39 -34.07 23.75
CA ASN A 181 -22.18 -33.12 22.65
C ASN A 181 -23.39 -32.97 21.71
N GLU A 182 -24.60 -32.71 22.29
CA GLU A 182 -25.79 -32.41 21.52
C GLU A 182 -25.61 -31.05 20.80
N ASN A 183 -25.71 -31.02 19.46
CA ASN A 183 -25.60 -29.77 18.70
C ASN A 183 -26.85 -28.92 18.90
N VAL A 184 -26.80 -28.00 19.85
CA VAL A 184 -27.94 -27.15 20.22
C VAL A 184 -28.07 -25.90 19.38
N ALA A 185 -26.99 -25.44 18.71
CA ALA A 185 -27.05 -24.34 17.75
C ALA A 185 -25.87 -24.37 16.82
N SER A 186 -26.09 -23.96 15.59
CA SER A 186 -25.05 -23.65 14.61
C SER A 186 -25.41 -22.36 13.90
N ILE A 187 -24.40 -21.49 13.65
CA ILE A 187 -24.54 -20.24 12.91
C ILE A 187 -23.44 -20.21 11.89
N GLY A 188 -23.77 -19.94 10.63
CA GLY A 188 -22.73 -19.90 9.62
C GLY A 188 -23.23 -19.84 8.19
N THR A 189 -22.32 -20.00 7.24
CA THR A 189 -22.60 -19.96 5.80
C THR A 189 -23.11 -21.29 5.23
N ASP A 190 -22.83 -22.40 5.91
CA ASP A 190 -23.32 -23.75 5.62
C ASP A 190 -23.16 -24.60 6.87
N ILE A 191 -24.17 -24.57 7.75
CA ILE A 191 -24.11 -25.23 9.05
C ILE A 191 -24.02 -26.77 8.97
N ASN A 192 -24.28 -27.36 7.81
CA ASN A 192 -24.16 -28.80 7.59
C ASN A 192 -22.75 -29.22 7.15
N ALA A 193 -21.90 -28.29 6.76
CA ALA A 193 -20.54 -28.56 6.34
C ALA A 193 -19.53 -28.42 7.50
N TRP A 194 -18.79 -29.50 7.82
CA TRP A 194 -17.62 -29.42 8.69
C TRP A 194 -16.48 -28.64 8.03
N PHE A 195 -16.32 -28.80 6.71
CA PHE A 195 -15.38 -28.09 5.88
C PHE A 195 -16.10 -27.71 4.60
N SER A 196 -16.45 -26.46 4.48
CA SER A 196 -16.96 -25.96 3.23
C SER A 196 -15.81 -25.83 2.23
N ASN A 197 -16.03 -26.28 0.99
CA ASN A 197 -15.16 -25.99 -0.16
C ASN A 197 -15.43 -24.61 -0.73
N VAL A 198 -16.37 -23.86 -0.14
CA VAL A 198 -16.68 -22.48 -0.53
C VAL A 198 -15.60 -21.59 0.08
N ALA A 199 -14.97 -20.77 -0.74
CA ALA A 199 -14.02 -19.78 -0.28
C ALA A 199 -14.68 -18.84 0.75
N ASN A 200 -13.98 -18.56 1.84
CA ASN A 200 -14.44 -17.71 2.94
C ASN A 200 -15.68 -18.19 3.71
N ALA A 201 -16.03 -19.46 3.65
CA ALA A 201 -17.07 -20.02 4.50
C ALA A 201 -16.61 -20.08 5.96
N GLY A 202 -17.53 -19.86 6.87
CA GLY A 202 -17.32 -19.99 8.31
C GLY A 202 -18.56 -20.51 9.03
N ASN A 203 -18.37 -21.37 10.02
CA ASN A 203 -19.45 -21.94 10.79
C ASN A 203 -19.09 -21.96 12.29
N ILE A 204 -20.03 -21.53 13.11
CA ILE A 204 -20.01 -21.66 14.56
C ILE A 204 -20.87 -22.86 14.89
N HIS A 205 -20.37 -23.77 15.72
CA HIS A 205 -21.15 -24.89 16.26
C HIS A 205 -21.12 -24.86 17.77
N ILE A 206 -22.28 -24.97 18.38
CA ILE A 206 -22.49 -24.96 19.83
C ILE A 206 -23.06 -26.31 20.25
N TYR A 207 -22.27 -27.03 21.04
CA TYR A 207 -22.63 -28.34 21.57
C TYR A 207 -22.88 -28.26 23.06
N TYR A 208 -23.87 -29.00 23.55
CA TYR A 208 -24.18 -29.08 24.95
C TYR A 208 -24.04 -30.51 25.47
N THR A 209 -23.41 -30.66 26.63
CA THR A 209 -23.35 -31.90 27.39
C THR A 209 -24.06 -31.73 28.72
N PRO A 210 -25.34 -32.21 28.87
CA PRO A 210 -26.14 -32.02 30.06
C PRO A 210 -25.50 -32.56 31.34
N ALA A 211 -24.84 -33.69 31.26
CA ALA A 211 -24.20 -34.38 32.42
C ALA A 211 -23.16 -33.47 33.12
N THR A 212 -22.41 -32.68 32.35
CA THR A 212 -21.36 -31.76 32.84
C THR A 212 -21.80 -30.31 32.83
N LYS A 213 -23.01 -30.01 32.35
CA LYS A 213 -23.53 -28.63 32.14
C LYS A 213 -22.56 -27.76 31.36
N THR A 214 -21.94 -28.33 30.32
CA THR A 214 -20.91 -27.66 29.53
C THR A 214 -21.40 -27.37 28.12
N LEU A 215 -21.21 -26.11 27.66
CA LEU A 215 -21.29 -25.76 26.26
C LEU A 215 -19.89 -25.76 25.67
N THR A 216 -19.71 -26.49 24.59
CA THR A 216 -18.47 -26.47 23.80
C THR A 216 -18.75 -25.76 22.48
N CYS A 217 -18.15 -24.61 22.30
CA CYS A 217 -18.31 -23.77 21.10
C CYS A 217 -17.10 -23.95 20.18
N TRP A 218 -17.36 -24.16 18.91
CA TRP A 218 -16.34 -24.28 17.87
C TRP A 218 -16.58 -23.23 16.78
N TYR A 219 -15.54 -22.59 16.30
CA TYR A 219 -15.55 -21.86 15.05
C TYR A 219 -14.63 -22.54 14.06
N ILE A 220 -15.14 -22.84 12.88
CA ILE A 220 -14.44 -23.52 11.79
C ILE A 220 -14.62 -22.67 10.55
N SER A 221 -13.52 -22.24 9.94
CA SER A 221 -13.54 -21.57 8.65
C SER A 221 -12.65 -22.30 7.66
N SER A 222 -13.03 -22.33 6.40
CA SER A 222 -12.19 -22.85 5.33
C SER A 222 -11.59 -21.70 4.55
N ASN A 223 -10.29 -21.79 4.32
CA ASN A 223 -9.62 -21.01 3.29
C ASN A 223 -9.15 -22.02 2.24
N ALA A 224 -9.56 -21.85 0.98
CA ALA A 224 -9.24 -22.77 -0.11
C ALA A 224 -7.72 -22.99 -0.31
N SER A 225 -6.89 -22.06 0.15
CA SER A 225 -5.43 -22.11 -0.04
C SER A 225 -4.65 -22.60 1.18
N TYR A 226 -5.18 -22.52 2.43
CA TYR A 226 -4.37 -22.67 3.65
C TYR A 226 -4.98 -23.58 4.74
N GLY A 227 -6.05 -24.30 4.46
CA GLY A 227 -6.68 -25.21 5.44
C GLY A 227 -7.74 -24.52 6.31
N ALA A 228 -8.26 -25.27 7.28
CA ALA A 228 -9.34 -24.80 8.15
C ALA A 228 -8.78 -24.08 9.38
N TRP A 229 -9.26 -22.87 9.64
CA TRP A 229 -9.04 -22.18 10.91
C TRP A 229 -9.99 -22.73 11.94
N LYS A 230 -9.51 -22.96 13.17
CA LYS A 230 -10.29 -23.56 14.23
C LYS A 230 -10.04 -22.85 15.56
N TYR A 231 -11.13 -22.32 16.12
CA TYR A 231 -11.13 -21.82 17.49
C TYR A 231 -12.10 -22.65 18.32
N SER A 232 -11.86 -22.81 19.60
CA SER A 232 -12.79 -23.44 20.52
C SER A 232 -12.82 -22.75 21.86
N LYS A 233 -13.99 -22.77 22.52
CA LYS A 233 -14.18 -22.28 23.87
C LYS A 233 -15.21 -23.12 24.59
N GLU A 234 -14.94 -23.41 25.87
CA GLU A 234 -15.87 -24.09 26.76
C GLU A 234 -16.45 -23.09 27.75
N LEU A 235 -17.74 -23.21 28.01
CA LEU A 235 -18.48 -22.52 29.05
C LEU A 235 -19.05 -23.57 29.98
N THR A 236 -18.78 -23.49 31.29
CA THR A 236 -19.20 -24.42 32.32
C THR A 236 -20.38 -23.86 33.13
N ASP A 237 -21.04 -24.72 33.87
CA ASP A 237 -22.20 -24.37 34.74
C ASP A 237 -23.38 -23.75 33.96
N ILE A 238 -23.58 -24.21 32.75
CA ILE A 238 -24.65 -23.75 31.86
C ILE A 238 -25.87 -24.70 32.02
N GLU A 239 -27.00 -24.16 32.37
CA GLU A 239 -28.27 -24.89 32.45
C GLU A 239 -29.48 -23.98 32.17
N GLY A 240 -30.58 -24.58 31.76
CA GLY A 240 -31.81 -23.83 31.47
C GLY A 240 -31.76 -23.07 30.17
N GLU A 241 -32.16 -21.81 30.17
CA GLU A 241 -32.18 -20.97 28.97
C GLU A 241 -30.81 -20.33 28.72
N ILE A 242 -30.40 -20.34 27.46
CA ILE A 242 -29.25 -19.55 26.99
C ILE A 242 -29.70 -18.50 25.99
N ASN A 243 -29.04 -17.35 26.07
CA ASN A 243 -29.17 -16.25 25.10
C ASN A 243 -27.96 -16.30 24.19
N ILE A 244 -28.15 -16.55 22.90
CA ILE A 244 -27.15 -16.48 21.86
C ILE A 244 -27.28 -15.11 21.23
N ASP A 245 -26.20 -14.37 21.17
CA ASP A 245 -26.14 -13.01 20.63
C ASP A 245 -24.93 -12.94 19.66
N PHE A 246 -25.19 -12.71 18.37
CA PHE A 246 -24.19 -12.63 17.34
C PHE A 246 -24.28 -11.29 16.60
N SER A 247 -23.14 -10.65 16.45
CA SER A 247 -22.99 -9.42 15.66
C SER A 247 -21.64 -9.44 14.95
N TYR A 248 -21.57 -8.91 13.75
CA TYR A 248 -20.29 -8.73 13.03
C TYR A 248 -19.31 -7.79 13.74
N GLN A 249 -19.82 -6.97 14.67
CA GLN A 249 -18.97 -6.05 15.41
C GLN A 249 -18.24 -6.63 16.60
N TYR A 250 -18.94 -7.38 17.43
CA TYR A 250 -18.35 -7.94 18.64
C TYR A 250 -18.24 -9.47 18.60
N GLY A 251 -18.73 -10.12 17.56
CA GLY A 251 -18.70 -11.56 17.41
C GLY A 251 -19.83 -12.27 18.15
N LEU A 252 -19.52 -13.44 18.75
CA LEU A 252 -20.48 -14.30 19.45
C LEU A 252 -20.42 -14.10 20.96
N ARG A 253 -21.58 -13.88 21.57
CA ARG A 253 -21.80 -13.90 23.03
C ARG A 253 -22.84 -14.93 23.39
N ILE A 254 -22.67 -15.62 24.52
CA ILE A 254 -23.67 -16.50 25.14
C ILE A 254 -23.85 -16.01 26.56
N ASN A 255 -25.12 -15.73 26.94
CA ASN A 255 -25.49 -15.14 28.23
C ASN A 255 -24.66 -13.88 28.57
N GLY A 256 -24.38 -13.05 27.56
CA GLY A 256 -23.54 -11.84 27.68
C GLY A 256 -22.04 -12.10 27.77
N GLN A 257 -21.57 -13.34 27.90
CA GLN A 257 -20.17 -13.68 27.95
C GLN A 257 -19.59 -13.82 26.54
N GLN A 258 -18.50 -13.11 26.25
CA GLN A 258 -17.79 -13.20 24.95
C GLN A 258 -17.25 -14.62 24.72
N VAL A 259 -17.66 -15.24 23.62
CA VAL A 259 -17.19 -16.57 23.18
C VAL A 259 -16.12 -16.44 22.11
N PHE A 260 -16.45 -15.78 21.00
CA PHE A 260 -15.52 -15.43 19.93
C PHE A 260 -15.66 -13.95 19.62
N ASP A 261 -14.54 -13.24 19.45
CA ASP A 261 -14.56 -11.85 19.00
C ASP A 261 -14.76 -11.74 17.48
N ALA A 262 -15.09 -10.54 17.01
CA ALA A 262 -15.35 -10.27 15.60
C ALA A 262 -14.14 -10.62 14.71
N GLY A 263 -12.91 -10.35 15.17
CA GLY A 263 -11.69 -10.66 14.43
C GLY A 263 -11.48 -12.17 14.23
N GLN A 264 -11.89 -13.00 15.22
CA GLN A 264 -11.87 -14.45 15.07
C GLN A 264 -12.89 -14.95 14.05
N LEU A 265 -14.01 -14.25 13.88
CA LEU A 265 -15.13 -14.62 13.01
C LEU A 265 -15.10 -13.93 11.65
N ILE A 266 -13.96 -13.37 11.26
CA ILE A 266 -13.83 -12.52 10.07
C ILE A 266 -14.36 -13.14 8.77
N LYS A 267 -14.33 -14.48 8.64
CA LYS A 267 -14.87 -15.15 7.46
C LYS A 267 -16.40 -15.05 7.34
N LEU A 268 -17.10 -14.89 8.45
CA LEU A 268 -18.54 -14.64 8.42
C LEU A 268 -18.87 -13.23 7.92
N TYR A 269 -17.96 -12.27 8.10
CA TYR A 269 -18.12 -10.89 7.68
C TYR A 269 -18.35 -10.72 6.16
N TYR A 270 -17.94 -11.69 5.36
CA TYR A 270 -18.16 -11.65 3.89
C TYR A 270 -19.57 -12.08 3.48
N HIS A 271 -20.45 -12.39 4.44
CA HIS A 271 -21.77 -12.97 4.18
C HIS A 271 -22.84 -12.20 4.94
N ASN A 272 -23.84 -11.67 4.22
CA ASN A 272 -25.03 -11.05 4.86
C ASN A 272 -26.14 -12.07 5.12
N THR A 273 -26.16 -13.19 4.38
CA THR A 273 -27.02 -14.31 4.68
C THR A 273 -26.26 -15.35 5.46
N LEU A 274 -26.78 -15.68 6.63
CA LEU A 274 -26.31 -16.77 7.48
C LEU A 274 -27.42 -17.75 7.74
N HIS A 275 -27.06 -18.93 8.19
CA HIS A 275 -27.95 -20.00 8.59
C HIS A 275 -27.88 -20.20 10.09
N PHE A 276 -29.05 -20.46 10.72
CA PHE A 276 -29.16 -20.85 12.12
C PHE A 276 -29.92 -22.15 12.23
N GLY A 277 -29.35 -23.13 12.93
CA GLY A 277 -29.99 -24.43 13.05
C GLY A 277 -29.25 -25.45 13.86
N SER A 278 -29.58 -26.72 13.63
CA SER A 278 -28.89 -27.89 14.19
C SER A 278 -28.37 -28.78 13.07
N GLN A 279 -27.08 -29.06 13.12
CA GLN A 279 -26.31 -29.72 12.07
C GLN A 279 -26.78 -31.14 11.78
N GLU A 280 -26.81 -31.54 10.51
CA GLU A 280 -27.07 -32.91 10.08
C GLU A 280 -25.89 -33.83 10.38
N GLY A 281 -26.19 -35.07 10.84
CA GLY A 281 -25.15 -36.10 11.08
C GLY A 281 -24.43 -36.06 12.42
N THR A 282 -24.85 -35.15 13.34
CA THR A 282 -24.39 -35.09 14.74
C THR A 282 -25.46 -35.60 15.71
N VAL A 283 -25.16 -35.60 17.02
CA VAL A 283 -26.21 -35.72 18.04
C VAL A 283 -27.08 -34.46 17.93
N ARG A 284 -28.32 -34.64 17.45
CA ARG A 284 -29.20 -33.57 17.04
C ARG A 284 -29.90 -32.95 18.22
N SER A 285 -30.25 -31.69 18.10
CA SER A 285 -30.86 -30.91 19.16
C SER A 285 -32.27 -31.44 19.55
N ASN A 286 -32.48 -31.61 20.85
CA ASN A 286 -33.78 -31.67 21.48
C ASN A 286 -34.11 -30.38 22.24
N ALA A 287 -33.27 -29.37 22.17
CA ALA A 287 -33.50 -28.06 22.78
C ALA A 287 -34.75 -27.42 22.23
N THR A 288 -35.37 -26.54 23.02
CA THR A 288 -36.52 -25.75 22.59
C THR A 288 -36.05 -24.36 22.19
N TYR A 289 -36.30 -23.95 20.94
CA TYR A 289 -35.96 -22.63 20.41
C TYR A 289 -37.10 -21.65 20.69
N LYS A 290 -36.98 -20.90 21.80
CA LYS A 290 -38.06 -19.99 22.25
C LYS A 290 -38.25 -18.81 21.33
N SER A 291 -37.13 -18.31 20.76
CA SER A 291 -37.17 -17.26 19.75
C SER A 291 -35.87 -17.24 18.96
N ALA A 292 -35.93 -16.78 17.71
CA ALA A 292 -34.79 -16.42 16.89
C ALA A 292 -35.12 -15.18 16.06
N ARG A 293 -34.33 -14.11 16.18
CA ARG A 293 -34.63 -12.79 15.60
C ARG A 293 -33.37 -12.15 15.10
N VAL A 294 -33.49 -11.35 14.04
CA VAL A 294 -32.51 -10.29 13.72
C VAL A 294 -33.12 -8.99 14.21
N VAL A 295 -32.43 -8.31 15.10
CA VAL A 295 -32.88 -7.09 15.75
C VAL A 295 -31.89 -5.96 15.51
N LYS A 296 -32.38 -4.72 15.45
CA LYS A 296 -31.48 -3.56 15.47
C LYS A 296 -30.77 -3.48 16.80
N THR A 297 -29.53 -3.15 16.77
CA THR A 297 -28.71 -2.99 17.97
C THR A 297 -28.17 -1.56 18.07
N ALA A 298 -28.06 -1.07 19.29
CA ALA A 298 -27.23 0.11 19.54
C ALA A 298 -25.76 -0.31 19.46
N PHE A 299 -24.96 0.54 18.88
CA PHE A 299 -23.52 0.34 18.83
C PHE A 299 -22.93 0.39 20.26
N GLU A 300 -22.11 -0.60 20.58
CA GLU A 300 -21.33 -0.57 21.82
C GLU A 300 -19.98 0.08 21.49
N ALA A 301 -19.78 1.33 21.89
CA ALA A 301 -18.52 2.03 21.67
C ALA A 301 -17.35 1.26 22.32
N THR A 302 -16.31 1.05 21.57
CA THR A 302 -15.08 0.45 22.08
C THR A 302 -14.25 1.46 22.86
N ASP A 303 -13.35 1.01 23.72
CA ASP A 303 -12.32 1.87 24.26
C ASP A 303 -11.42 2.38 23.14
N ALA A 304 -10.88 3.58 23.33
CA ALA A 304 -9.96 4.14 22.36
C ALA A 304 -8.63 3.37 22.37
N THR A 305 -8.14 3.02 21.19
CA THR A 305 -6.82 2.43 20.99
C THR A 305 -5.80 3.55 20.78
N GLU A 306 -4.69 3.48 21.50
CA GLU A 306 -3.61 4.45 21.46
C GLU A 306 -2.47 3.92 20.59
N TYR A 307 -2.05 4.72 19.61
CA TYR A 307 -0.93 4.41 18.74
C TYR A 307 0.20 5.41 18.96
N THR A 308 1.43 4.93 18.83
CA THR A 308 2.61 5.77 18.92
C THR A 308 3.56 5.41 17.78
N ALA A 309 3.90 6.40 16.96
CA ALA A 309 4.76 6.21 15.78
C ALA A 309 5.53 7.49 15.42
N PRO A 310 6.60 7.39 14.62
CA PRO A 310 7.22 8.56 14.02
C PRO A 310 6.22 9.30 13.13
N ALA A 311 6.27 10.63 13.17
CA ALA A 311 5.40 11.48 12.36
C ALA A 311 6.15 12.75 11.92
N LYS A 312 5.56 13.48 10.97
CA LYS A 312 6.06 14.78 10.54
C LYS A 312 4.91 15.76 10.28
N MET A 313 5.16 17.03 10.47
CA MET A 313 4.24 18.10 10.14
C MET A 313 4.94 19.16 9.29
N LEU A 314 4.44 19.40 8.09
CA LEU A 314 4.86 20.50 7.22
C LEU A 314 3.95 21.70 7.46
N LEU A 315 4.53 22.84 7.80
CA LEU A 315 3.84 24.12 7.91
C LEU A 315 4.79 25.23 7.46
N ASP A 316 4.32 26.15 6.62
CA ASP A 316 5.15 27.23 6.06
C ASP A 316 6.42 26.76 5.36
N GLY A 317 6.38 25.60 4.68
CA GLY A 317 7.54 25.04 3.98
C GLY A 317 8.62 24.47 4.89
N LYS A 318 8.36 24.38 6.21
CA LYS A 318 9.28 23.78 7.18
C LYS A 318 8.67 22.54 7.82
N TYR A 319 9.48 21.50 8.00
CA TYR A 319 9.07 20.29 8.71
C TYR A 319 9.33 20.40 10.22
N SER A 320 8.44 19.81 10.98
CA SER A 320 8.69 19.37 12.36
C SER A 320 8.51 17.87 12.42
N ARG A 321 9.45 17.17 13.01
CA ARG A 321 9.50 15.71 13.07
C ARG A 321 9.30 15.25 14.51
N PHE A 322 8.61 14.14 14.66
CA PHE A 322 8.22 13.55 15.94
C PHE A 322 8.67 12.09 15.96
N ASP A 323 9.50 11.70 16.91
CA ASP A 323 9.94 10.30 17.05
C ASP A 323 8.84 9.41 17.61
N ALA A 324 7.91 9.97 18.38
CA ALA A 324 6.87 9.25 19.11
C ALA A 324 5.56 10.07 19.18
N ALA A 325 5.01 10.42 18.03
CA ALA A 325 3.71 11.06 17.95
C ALA A 325 2.59 10.12 18.39
N GLN A 326 1.54 10.65 19.00
CA GLN A 326 0.44 9.86 19.52
C GLN A 326 -0.86 10.14 18.74
N VAL A 327 -1.52 9.07 18.34
CA VAL A 327 -2.86 9.10 17.72
C VAL A 327 -3.77 8.14 18.48
N SER A 328 -4.97 8.60 18.80
CA SER A 328 -6.02 7.81 19.42
C SER A 328 -7.11 7.52 18.39
N LEU A 329 -7.51 6.27 18.26
CA LEU A 329 -8.58 5.83 17.37
C LEU A 329 -9.65 5.10 18.18
N GLN A 330 -10.91 5.51 18.02
CA GLN A 330 -12.04 4.92 18.71
C GLN A 330 -13.17 4.70 17.72
N ALA A 331 -13.69 3.47 17.64
CA ALA A 331 -14.96 3.23 17.00
C ALA A 331 -16.10 3.80 17.86
N THR A 332 -16.93 4.66 17.29
CA THR A 332 -18.03 5.35 18.00
C THR A 332 -19.40 4.97 17.46
N ASP A 333 -19.45 4.41 16.28
CA ASP A 333 -20.61 3.80 15.64
C ASP A 333 -20.10 2.79 14.60
N TYR A 334 -21.00 2.13 13.91
CA TYR A 334 -20.70 1.18 12.84
C TYR A 334 -19.92 1.85 11.71
N ASP A 335 -18.69 1.38 11.46
CA ASP A 335 -17.75 2.00 10.53
C ASP A 335 -17.58 3.52 10.72
N VAL A 336 -17.84 4.02 11.90
CA VAL A 336 -17.65 5.42 12.26
C VAL A 336 -16.65 5.55 13.38
N TYR A 337 -15.67 6.38 13.17
CA TYR A 337 -14.52 6.52 14.03
C TYR A 337 -14.36 7.95 14.55
N THR A 338 -13.80 8.04 15.73
CA THR A 338 -13.21 9.25 16.28
C THR A 338 -11.69 9.10 16.25
N ILE A 339 -10.99 10.09 15.67
CA ILE A 339 -9.53 10.16 15.63
C ILE A 339 -9.08 11.37 16.44
N ILE A 340 -8.04 11.22 17.25
CA ILE A 340 -7.42 12.33 17.98
C ILE A 340 -5.94 12.35 17.66
N LEU A 341 -5.50 13.40 17.00
CA LEU A 341 -4.07 13.72 16.88
C LEU A 341 -3.67 14.48 18.15
N LYS A 342 -2.74 13.89 18.91
CA LYS A 342 -2.38 14.42 20.23
C LYS A 342 -1.14 15.29 20.17
N ASP A 343 -1.16 16.37 20.91
CA ASP A 343 -0.03 17.22 21.25
C ASP A 343 0.84 17.67 20.07
N LEU A 344 0.17 18.07 18.99
CA LEU A 344 0.83 18.60 17.80
C LEU A 344 1.65 19.85 18.16
N SER A 345 2.82 19.97 17.57
CA SER A 345 3.69 21.13 17.70
C SER A 345 4.44 21.42 16.41
N HIS A 346 4.94 22.64 16.25
CA HIS A 346 5.76 23.01 15.11
C HIS A 346 6.85 23.98 15.54
N ASN A 347 8.09 23.68 15.17
CA ASN A 347 9.28 24.44 15.57
C ASN A 347 9.33 24.71 17.10
N GLY A 348 9.06 23.67 17.90
CA GLY A 348 9.06 23.76 19.35
C GLY A 348 7.85 24.45 19.97
N LYS A 349 6.92 25.00 19.16
CA LYS A 349 5.71 25.68 19.64
C LYS A 349 4.51 24.74 19.60
N TYR A 350 3.82 24.62 20.72
CA TYR A 350 2.67 23.75 20.88
C TYR A 350 1.44 24.29 20.14
N LEU A 351 0.88 23.48 19.25
CA LEU A 351 -0.37 23.74 18.54
C LEU A 351 -1.57 23.32 19.38
N GLY A 352 -1.58 22.07 19.78
CA GLY A 352 -2.70 21.45 20.51
C GLY A 352 -3.03 20.07 20.01
N SER A 353 -4.16 19.54 20.48
CA SER A 353 -4.72 18.26 20.03
C SER A 353 -5.95 18.48 19.19
N LEU A 354 -6.08 17.75 18.09
CA LEU A 354 -7.19 17.83 17.14
C LEU A 354 -8.06 16.58 17.22
N LYS A 355 -9.36 16.76 17.33
CA LYS A 355 -10.35 15.67 17.36
C LYS A 355 -11.21 15.70 16.11
N PHE A 356 -11.17 14.62 15.35
CA PHE A 356 -12.07 14.30 14.25
C PHE A 356 -13.19 13.40 14.77
N THR A 357 -14.42 13.66 14.39
CA THR A 357 -15.58 12.84 14.76
C THR A 357 -16.39 12.47 13.53
N ASN A 358 -17.14 11.39 13.61
CA ASN A 358 -17.97 10.90 12.52
C ASN A 358 -17.19 10.56 11.23
N ILE A 359 -15.98 10.06 11.39
CA ILE A 359 -15.15 9.66 10.26
C ILE A 359 -15.58 8.27 9.83
N LYS A 360 -16.06 8.14 8.60
CA LYS A 360 -16.45 6.86 8.02
C LYS A 360 -15.23 6.05 7.60
N GLY A 361 -15.27 4.77 7.85
CA GLY A 361 -14.25 3.81 7.47
C GLY A 361 -14.85 2.42 7.33
N TYR A 362 -14.03 1.41 7.13
CA TYR A 362 -14.46 0.01 7.08
C TYR A 362 -13.30 -0.92 7.49
N LEU A 363 -13.64 -2.18 7.77
CA LEU A 363 -12.65 -3.22 8.01
C LEU A 363 -12.32 -3.93 6.70
N ALA A 364 -11.04 -3.95 6.32
CA ALA A 364 -10.52 -4.70 5.18
C ALA A 364 -9.73 -5.92 5.65
N GLU A 365 -9.72 -6.99 4.86
CA GLU A 365 -8.84 -8.15 5.12
C GLU A 365 -7.42 -7.90 4.58
N GLY A 366 -6.42 -8.24 5.39
CA GLY A 366 -5.04 -8.32 4.92
C GLY A 366 -4.81 -9.55 4.01
N SER A 367 -3.89 -9.45 3.07
CA SER A 367 -3.50 -10.56 2.21
C SER A 367 -2.42 -11.42 2.87
N GLY A 368 -2.59 -12.76 2.90
CA GLY A 368 -1.57 -13.71 3.32
C GLY A 368 -1.93 -14.54 4.55
N ASP A 369 -0.97 -15.35 5.04
CA ASP A 369 -1.13 -16.34 6.13
C ASP A 369 -1.47 -15.72 7.50
N ASN A 370 -1.28 -14.41 7.68
CA ASN A 370 -1.66 -13.63 8.84
C ASN A 370 -2.72 -12.60 8.42
N SER A 371 -3.95 -13.07 8.14
CA SER A 371 -5.08 -12.21 7.81
C SER A 371 -5.50 -11.38 9.02
N SER A 372 -4.77 -10.32 9.32
CA SER A 372 -5.19 -9.30 10.27
C SER A 372 -6.15 -8.36 9.56
N SER A 373 -7.27 -8.05 10.18
CA SER A 373 -8.19 -7.03 9.66
C SER A 373 -7.55 -5.66 9.74
N PHE A 374 -7.68 -4.89 8.66
CA PHE A 374 -7.26 -3.49 8.61
C PHE A 374 -8.47 -2.57 8.72
N ILE A 375 -8.34 -1.54 9.51
CA ILE A 375 -9.25 -0.41 9.46
C ILE A 375 -8.77 0.49 8.33
N VAL A 376 -9.66 0.80 7.41
CA VAL A 376 -9.39 1.73 6.30
C VAL A 376 -10.39 2.87 6.41
N ILE A 377 -9.90 4.09 6.40
CA ILE A 377 -10.71 5.29 6.30
C ILE A 377 -10.50 5.86 4.91
N ASN A 378 -11.57 5.92 4.14
CA ASN A 378 -11.55 6.47 2.81
C ASN A 378 -11.13 7.93 2.84
N ASP A 379 -10.54 8.40 1.76
CA ASP A 379 -10.22 9.80 1.57
C ASP A 379 -11.47 10.65 1.82
N THR A 380 -11.38 11.51 2.80
CA THR A 380 -12.54 12.30 3.23
C THR A 380 -12.17 13.70 3.65
N THR A 381 -13.07 14.64 3.38
CA THR A 381 -13.03 15.99 3.97
C THR A 381 -13.77 15.98 5.28
N ALA A 382 -13.16 16.44 6.34
CA ALA A 382 -13.70 16.45 7.69
C ALA A 382 -13.41 17.78 8.40
N ASN A 383 -14.19 18.08 9.43
CA ASN A 383 -13.88 19.14 10.37
C ASN A 383 -13.28 18.53 11.64
N ALA A 384 -12.09 18.99 12.01
CA ALA A 384 -11.50 18.69 13.30
C ALA A 384 -11.85 19.78 14.31
N VAL A 385 -11.98 19.41 15.57
CA VAL A 385 -12.14 20.37 16.67
C VAL A 385 -10.84 20.47 17.43
N LEU A 386 -10.32 21.69 17.61
CA LEU A 386 -9.15 21.96 18.43
C LEU A 386 -9.48 21.76 19.91
N LYS A 387 -9.08 20.61 20.48
CA LYS A 387 -9.41 20.25 21.88
C LYS A 387 -8.60 21.00 22.91
N THR A 388 -7.35 21.23 22.60
CA THR A 388 -6.41 22.05 23.40
C THR A 388 -5.77 23.06 22.47
N ALA A 389 -5.46 24.24 22.91
CA ALA A 389 -4.83 25.28 22.12
C ALA A 389 -3.56 25.76 22.83
N GLY A 390 -2.46 25.72 22.12
CA GLY A 390 -1.17 26.20 22.60
C GLY A 390 -0.79 27.57 22.01
N GLU A 391 0.48 27.92 22.18
CA GLU A 391 1.01 29.21 21.72
C GLU A 391 1.04 29.31 20.18
N LEU A 392 1.29 28.21 19.46
CA LEU A 392 1.23 28.21 18.00
C LEU A 392 -0.20 28.43 17.52
N ALA A 393 -1.19 27.76 18.11
CA ALA A 393 -2.59 27.97 17.79
C ALA A 393 -2.98 29.45 17.95
N SER A 394 -2.59 30.05 19.10
CA SER A 394 -2.84 31.47 19.38
C SER A 394 -2.18 32.39 18.34
N SER A 395 -0.96 32.08 17.89
CA SER A 395 -0.25 32.86 16.87
C SER A 395 -0.90 32.75 15.47
N LEU A 396 -1.63 31.66 15.20
CA LEU A 396 -2.42 31.43 13.99
C LEU A 396 -3.88 31.92 14.10
N GLY A 397 -4.22 32.58 15.21
CA GLY A 397 -5.58 33.08 15.45
C GLY A 397 -6.60 31.99 15.79
N LEU A 398 -6.12 30.81 16.22
CA LEU A 398 -6.96 29.66 16.55
C LEU A 398 -7.24 29.61 18.06
N THR A 399 -8.46 29.17 18.40
CA THR A 399 -8.91 29.06 19.78
C THR A 399 -9.43 27.64 20.09
N LYS A 400 -9.35 27.25 21.35
CA LYS A 400 -9.93 25.98 21.82
C LYS A 400 -11.41 25.90 21.47
N GLY A 401 -11.84 24.76 20.95
CA GLY A 401 -13.21 24.50 20.48
C GLY A 401 -13.49 24.93 19.05
N GLN A 402 -12.54 25.60 18.39
CA GLN A 402 -12.69 26.02 17.00
C GLN A 402 -12.65 24.80 16.07
N GLU A 403 -13.50 24.83 15.05
CA GLU A 403 -13.48 23.89 13.95
C GLU A 403 -12.38 24.23 12.95
N ILE A 404 -11.67 23.23 12.51
CA ILE A 404 -10.57 23.29 11.55
C ILE A 404 -10.94 22.38 10.39
N ARG A 405 -11.05 22.95 9.20
CA ARG A 405 -11.25 22.15 7.99
C ARG A 405 -10.02 21.30 7.70
N ALA A 406 -10.24 20.03 7.42
CA ALA A 406 -9.17 19.09 7.13
C ALA A 406 -9.59 18.07 6.07
N SER A 407 -8.62 17.38 5.48
CA SER A 407 -8.81 16.15 4.73
C SER A 407 -7.93 15.05 5.32
N ILE A 408 -8.44 13.83 5.29
CA ILE A 408 -7.75 12.62 5.72
C ILE A 408 -7.51 11.79 4.46
N LYS A 409 -6.28 11.32 4.28
CA LYS A 409 -5.87 10.50 3.15
C LYS A 409 -5.02 9.33 3.61
N ASP A 410 -5.02 8.26 2.82
CA ASP A 410 -4.16 7.09 3.05
C ASP A 410 -4.21 6.56 4.48
N PHE A 411 -5.40 6.66 5.12
CA PHE A 411 -5.55 6.28 6.52
C PHE A 411 -5.93 4.80 6.63
N TYR A 412 -5.01 4.02 7.14
CA TYR A 412 -5.21 2.60 7.38
C TYR A 412 -4.42 2.12 8.60
N GLY A 413 -4.85 1.01 9.18
CA GLY A 413 -4.15 0.44 10.31
C GLY A 413 -4.74 -0.85 10.84
N GLN A 414 -4.04 -1.44 11.77
CA GLN A 414 -4.47 -2.62 12.53
C GLN A 414 -4.13 -2.39 14.01
N THR A 415 -4.38 -3.39 14.86
CA THR A 415 -4.13 -3.26 16.31
C THR A 415 -2.69 -2.87 16.69
N SER A 416 -1.71 -3.15 15.82
CA SER A 416 -0.29 -2.91 16.09
C SER A 416 0.28 -1.65 15.45
N PHE A 417 -0.37 -1.09 14.44
CA PHE A 417 0.09 0.13 13.77
C PHE A 417 -1.07 0.91 13.15
N LEU A 418 -0.84 2.18 12.91
CA LEU A 418 -1.74 3.10 12.23
C LEU A 418 -0.92 4.03 11.37
N ALA A 419 -1.37 4.32 10.14
CA ALA A 419 -0.74 5.28 9.23
C ALA A 419 -1.79 6.19 8.60
N GLY A 420 -1.41 7.40 8.20
CA GLY A 420 -2.32 8.30 7.50
C GLY A 420 -1.81 9.72 7.37
N ASP A 421 -2.34 10.44 6.39
CA ASP A 421 -2.04 11.83 6.10
C ASP A 421 -3.23 12.73 6.42
N PHE A 422 -2.94 13.88 7.03
CA PHE A 422 -3.94 14.88 7.41
C PHE A 422 -3.51 16.23 6.86
N THR A 423 -4.27 16.77 5.92
CA THR A 423 -4.11 18.15 5.48
C THR A 423 -5.09 19.03 6.24
N MET A 424 -4.60 20.08 6.91
CA MET A 424 -5.37 20.89 7.84
C MET A 424 -5.24 22.37 7.51
N GLN A 425 -6.35 23.11 7.56
CA GLN A 425 -6.35 24.57 7.39
C GLN A 425 -6.20 25.25 8.76
N LEU A 426 -5.01 25.67 9.11
CA LEU A 426 -4.69 26.34 10.36
C LEU A 426 -4.69 27.87 10.19
N GLY A 427 -5.82 28.51 10.39
CA GLY A 427 -6.01 29.93 10.08
C GLY A 427 -5.93 30.17 8.56
N ASP A 428 -4.99 30.98 8.13
CA ASP A 428 -4.69 31.24 6.71
C ASP A 428 -3.64 30.30 6.10
N LYS A 429 -3.12 29.36 6.88
CA LYS A 429 -2.05 28.45 6.48
C LYS A 429 -2.52 27.02 6.37
N GLU A 430 -1.95 26.30 5.42
CA GLU A 430 -2.13 24.87 5.27
C GLU A 430 -1.00 24.12 5.97
N ALA A 431 -1.36 23.07 6.72
CA ALA A 431 -0.43 22.15 7.34
C ALA A 431 -0.72 20.73 6.84
N VAL A 432 0.33 19.96 6.55
CA VAL A 432 0.25 18.54 6.25
C VAL A 432 0.91 17.77 7.38
N TYR A 433 0.16 16.86 7.98
CA TYR A 433 0.64 15.98 9.05
C TYR A 433 0.59 14.54 8.59
N SER A 434 1.75 13.90 8.48
CA SER A 434 1.90 12.49 8.13
C SER A 434 2.23 11.68 9.35
N TYR A 435 1.41 10.70 9.67
CA TYR A 435 1.58 9.77 10.78
C TYR A 435 2.08 8.42 10.30
N TYR A 436 3.03 7.83 11.01
CA TYR A 436 3.76 6.61 10.66
C TYR A 436 4.64 6.81 9.40
N VAL A 437 5.64 7.69 9.55
CA VAL A 437 6.65 7.90 8.51
C VAL A 437 7.81 6.92 8.69
N ASP A 438 8.50 6.63 7.60
CA ASP A 438 9.65 5.74 7.60
C ASP A 438 10.75 6.23 8.55
N THR A 439 11.47 5.29 9.16
CA THR A 439 12.65 5.61 9.95
C THR A 439 13.72 6.18 9.02
N PRO A 440 14.30 7.35 9.35
CA PRO A 440 15.30 7.97 8.50
C PRO A 440 16.57 7.12 8.40
N ALA A 441 17.19 7.15 7.24
CA ALA A 441 18.48 6.53 7.03
C ALA A 441 19.60 7.40 7.62
N VAL A 442 20.34 6.87 8.58
CA VAL A 442 21.47 7.57 9.21
C VAL A 442 22.77 6.98 8.68
N ASN A 443 23.58 7.83 8.04
CA ASN A 443 24.88 7.46 7.48
C ASN A 443 26.00 8.33 8.05
N GLU A 444 27.11 7.70 8.36
CA GLU A 444 28.31 8.38 8.84
C GLU A 444 29.41 8.34 7.80
N TYR A 445 30.05 9.48 7.59
CA TYR A 445 31.15 9.65 6.65
C TYR A 445 32.36 10.19 7.42
N THR A 446 33.52 9.54 7.27
CA THR A 446 34.76 9.98 7.85
C THR A 446 35.67 10.55 6.77
N ASN A 447 36.09 11.80 6.91
CA ASN A 447 36.91 12.46 5.90
C ASN A 447 37.75 13.61 6.52
N THR A 448 38.47 14.32 5.69
CA THR A 448 39.14 15.56 6.05
C THR A 448 38.15 16.71 6.04
N LEU A 449 38.14 17.49 7.10
CA LEU A 449 37.44 18.77 7.21
C LEU A 449 38.47 19.91 7.13
N THR A 450 38.36 20.73 6.11
CA THR A 450 39.09 21.98 6.02
C THR A 450 38.21 23.14 6.47
N THR A 451 38.62 23.89 7.45
CA THR A 451 37.89 25.04 7.98
C THR A 451 38.68 26.33 7.72
N THR A 452 37.94 27.36 7.32
CA THR A 452 38.51 28.71 7.12
C THR A 452 37.72 29.68 7.99
N PHE A 453 38.38 30.42 8.84
CA PHE A 453 37.82 31.47 9.67
C PHE A 453 38.64 32.74 9.53
N SER A 454 37.99 33.82 9.08
CA SER A 454 38.66 35.11 8.88
C SER A 454 39.99 35.04 8.12
N SER A 455 40.08 34.25 7.04
CA SER A 455 41.26 33.98 6.18
C SER A 455 42.29 32.97 6.74
N GLU A 456 42.15 32.49 7.95
CA GLU A 456 42.99 31.42 8.49
C GLU A 456 42.41 30.05 8.12
N GLU A 457 43.16 29.26 7.37
CA GLU A 457 42.74 27.92 6.92
C GLU A 457 43.47 26.82 7.67
N GLN A 458 42.76 25.75 8.03
CA GLN A 458 43.33 24.56 8.64
C GLN A 458 42.55 23.31 8.25
N SER A 459 43.26 22.22 7.99
CA SER A 459 42.65 20.92 7.72
C SER A 459 42.82 19.98 8.91
N TYR A 460 41.77 19.22 9.18
CA TYR A 460 41.69 18.23 10.24
C TYR A 460 41.24 16.89 9.66
N THR A 461 42.03 15.83 9.88
CA THR A 461 41.69 14.47 9.43
C THR A 461 40.74 13.78 10.35
N ASP A 462 40.16 12.69 9.86
CA ASP A 462 39.27 11.78 10.65
C ASP A 462 38.08 12.47 11.30
N LYS A 463 37.58 13.52 10.64
CA LYS A 463 36.32 14.17 11.06
C LYS A 463 35.12 13.36 10.59
N VAL A 464 34.10 13.30 11.43
CA VAL A 464 32.87 12.57 11.15
C VAL A 464 31.76 13.54 10.80
N MET A 465 31.07 13.26 9.70
CA MET A 465 29.82 13.89 9.31
C MET A 465 28.72 12.84 9.32
N THR A 466 27.67 13.10 10.07
CA THR A 466 26.45 12.28 10.09
C THR A 466 25.39 12.94 9.24
N VAL A 467 24.80 12.19 8.32
CA VAL A 467 23.68 12.62 7.48
C VAL A 467 22.47 11.77 7.83
N THR A 468 21.42 12.40 8.33
CA THR A 468 20.13 11.78 8.61
C THR A 468 19.19 12.10 7.44
N ASN A 469 19.00 11.14 6.55
CA ASN A 469 18.15 11.28 5.36
C ASN A 469 16.73 10.82 5.66
N TYR A 470 15.77 11.72 5.52
CA TYR A 470 14.36 11.46 5.80
C TYR A 470 13.58 10.86 4.60
N GLY A 471 14.22 10.72 3.44
CA GLY A 471 13.57 10.15 2.24
C GLY A 471 12.64 11.11 1.48
N ASP A 472 12.27 12.23 2.08
CA ASP A 472 11.28 13.19 1.59
C ASP A 472 11.87 14.47 0.95
N GLY A 473 13.14 14.41 0.56
CA GLY A 473 13.86 15.55 -0.03
C GLY A 473 14.54 16.46 0.97
N PHE A 474 14.59 16.05 2.25
CA PHE A 474 15.28 16.76 3.32
C PHE A 474 16.23 15.85 4.09
N ALA A 475 17.27 16.43 4.65
CA ALA A 475 18.23 15.75 5.50
C ALA A 475 18.73 16.67 6.62
N ASP A 476 19.10 16.10 7.76
CA ASP A 476 19.86 16.77 8.80
C ASP A 476 21.34 16.41 8.65
N ILE A 477 22.20 17.37 8.85
CA ILE A 477 23.66 17.22 8.75
C ILE A 477 24.30 17.63 10.07
N VAL A 478 25.14 16.74 10.60
CA VAL A 478 25.90 16.99 11.82
C VAL A 478 27.37 16.77 11.55
N ILE A 479 28.22 17.78 11.77
CA ILE A 479 29.66 17.63 11.72
C ILE A 479 30.19 17.64 13.16
N SER A 480 30.80 16.54 13.57
CA SER A 480 31.28 16.37 14.94
C SER A 480 32.59 17.12 15.20
N ASN A 481 32.67 17.77 16.36
CA ASN A 481 33.90 18.42 16.87
C ASN A 481 34.57 19.33 15.85
N VAL A 482 33.83 20.31 15.32
CA VAL A 482 34.36 21.32 14.41
C VAL A 482 35.42 22.16 15.11
N GLN A 483 36.52 22.41 14.45
CA GLN A 483 37.64 23.19 14.96
C GLN A 483 38.01 24.30 13.97
N PHE A 484 38.36 25.46 14.52
CA PHE A 484 38.93 26.56 13.72
C PHE A 484 40.29 26.91 14.24
N LYS A 485 41.19 27.27 13.30
CA LYS A 485 42.49 27.81 13.67
C LYS A 485 42.31 29.23 14.20
N THR A 486 42.64 29.40 15.44
CA THR A 486 42.74 30.69 16.15
C THR A 486 44.04 30.71 16.90
N THR A 487 44.27 31.62 17.86
CA THR A 487 45.45 31.59 18.75
C THR A 487 45.51 30.34 19.65
N GLY A 488 44.95 29.22 19.21
CA GLY A 488 44.94 27.89 19.78
C GLY A 488 43.68 27.20 19.29
N ASP A 489 43.80 26.15 18.53
CA ASP A 489 42.72 25.42 17.88
C ASP A 489 41.43 25.41 18.70
N ALA A 490 40.47 26.30 18.36
CA ALA A 490 39.24 26.42 19.10
C ALA A 490 38.27 25.32 18.68
N ASN A 491 37.90 24.44 19.58
CA ASN A 491 36.83 23.48 19.38
C ASN A 491 35.48 24.19 19.56
N MET A 492 34.65 24.10 18.54
CA MET A 492 33.31 24.72 18.49
C MET A 492 32.17 23.73 18.78
N GLY A 493 32.48 22.48 19.09
CA GLY A 493 31.47 21.45 19.26
C GLY A 493 30.95 20.88 17.94
N ASN A 494 29.70 20.43 17.95
CA ASN A 494 29.07 19.85 16.77
C ASN A 494 28.30 20.91 16.00
N LEU A 495 28.59 21.06 14.71
CA LEU A 495 27.80 21.89 13.81
C LEU A 495 26.59 21.11 13.33
N ILE A 496 25.39 21.64 13.54
CA ILE A 496 24.13 21.03 13.15
C ILE A 496 23.39 21.92 12.16
N ILE A 497 23.04 21.36 11.02
CA ILE A 497 22.22 22.00 9.99
C ILE A 497 20.99 21.09 9.77
N LYS A 498 19.80 21.62 10.09
CA LYS A 498 18.55 20.85 10.02
C LYS A 498 17.77 21.17 8.75
N GLU A 499 16.96 20.20 8.31
CA GLU A 499 16.01 20.35 7.19
C GLU A 499 16.68 20.90 5.94
N VAL A 500 17.84 20.35 5.58
CA VAL A 500 18.59 20.70 4.37
C VAL A 500 17.88 20.11 3.16
N PRO A 501 17.35 20.91 2.24
CA PRO A 501 16.71 20.39 1.04
C PRO A 501 17.72 19.76 0.09
N TYR A 502 17.38 18.65 -0.51
CA TYR A 502 18.19 17.98 -1.51
C TYR A 502 17.37 17.54 -2.72
N THR A 503 18.05 17.22 -3.81
CA THR A 503 17.46 16.57 -4.98
C THR A 503 18.17 15.24 -5.24
N LYS A 504 17.41 14.25 -5.71
CA LYS A 504 17.99 13.00 -6.20
C LYS A 504 18.33 13.16 -7.69
N GLN A 505 19.57 12.85 -8.05
CA GLN A 505 20.02 12.79 -9.45
C GLN A 505 20.55 11.38 -9.70
N GLY A 506 19.67 10.51 -10.13
CA GLY A 506 19.97 9.08 -10.15
C GLY A 506 20.17 8.55 -8.73
N GLY A 507 21.30 7.86 -8.50
CA GLY A 507 21.69 7.35 -7.19
C GLY A 507 22.33 8.39 -6.27
N ASP A 508 22.58 9.61 -6.75
CA ASP A 508 23.25 10.64 -5.99
C ASP A 508 22.25 11.59 -5.32
N ILE A 509 22.61 12.03 -4.13
CA ILE A 509 21.93 13.14 -3.44
C ILE A 509 22.74 14.40 -3.72
N VAL A 510 22.11 15.41 -4.33
CA VAL A 510 22.72 16.68 -4.64
C VAL A 510 22.05 17.78 -3.82
N ILE A 511 22.88 18.56 -3.14
CA ILE A 511 22.49 19.69 -2.31
C ILE A 511 23.01 20.97 -2.93
N ASP A 512 22.13 21.97 -3.10
CA ASP A 512 22.47 23.37 -3.40
C ASP A 512 21.43 24.25 -2.68
N ALA A 513 21.69 24.50 -1.42
CA ALA A 513 20.77 25.17 -0.51
C ALA A 513 21.38 26.46 0.04
N ASN A 514 20.55 27.48 0.20
CA ASN A 514 20.94 28.79 0.71
C ASN A 514 19.94 29.28 1.78
N GLY A 515 20.41 30.18 2.63
CA GLY A 515 19.56 30.77 3.68
C GLY A 515 19.25 29.79 4.83
N LEU A 516 20.09 28.79 5.00
CA LEU A 516 20.00 27.85 6.11
C LEU A 516 20.52 28.51 7.41
N GLU A 517 20.12 27.91 8.54
CA GLU A 517 20.67 28.20 9.85
C GLU A 517 21.50 26.99 10.32
N ALA A 518 22.65 27.25 10.92
CA ALA A 518 23.46 26.21 11.54
C ALA A 518 23.78 26.57 12.98
N THR A 519 23.67 25.60 13.86
CA THR A 519 23.91 25.78 15.29
C THR A 519 25.11 24.94 15.76
N PHE A 520 25.87 25.47 16.71
CA PHE A 520 26.90 24.70 17.40
C PHE A 520 26.37 24.19 18.75
N GLU A 521 26.33 22.88 18.90
CA GLU A 521 25.99 22.22 20.15
C GLU A 521 27.23 21.64 20.85
N ASN A 522 27.17 21.54 22.17
CA ASN A 522 28.27 21.07 22.99
C ASN A 522 29.56 21.90 22.78
N SER A 523 29.41 23.15 22.43
CA SER A 523 30.54 24.07 22.27
C SER A 523 31.10 24.46 23.64
N PRO A 524 32.42 24.33 23.87
CA PRO A 524 33.06 24.89 25.03
C PRO A 524 33.17 26.43 25.00
N SER A 525 32.89 27.03 23.84
CA SER A 525 32.85 28.49 23.61
C SER A 525 31.42 29.00 23.55
N THR A 526 31.11 30.02 24.32
CA THR A 526 29.82 30.72 24.26
C THR A 526 29.80 31.85 23.22
N ALA A 527 30.93 32.13 22.58
CA ALA A 527 31.06 33.26 21.65
C ALA A 527 30.48 33.01 20.26
N MET A 528 30.46 31.75 19.81
CA MET A 528 29.91 31.38 18.50
C MET A 528 28.98 30.17 18.67
N THR A 529 27.70 30.42 18.68
CA THR A 529 26.67 29.38 18.83
C THR A 529 25.86 29.16 17.54
N ILE A 530 25.92 30.10 16.59
CA ILE A 530 25.11 30.11 15.36
C ILE A 530 25.99 30.56 14.19
N LEU A 531 25.81 29.94 13.04
CA LEU A 531 26.20 30.49 11.73
C LEU A 531 24.95 30.96 11.02
N GLU A 532 24.99 32.20 10.54
CA GLU A 532 23.91 32.84 9.82
C GLU A 532 24.17 32.80 8.29
N ASN A 533 23.09 32.90 7.51
CA ASN A 533 23.15 32.96 6.05
C ASN A 533 23.95 31.77 5.45
N VAL A 534 23.71 30.58 6.00
CA VAL A 534 24.46 29.40 5.55
C VAL A 534 24.03 28.99 4.15
N SER A 535 25.02 28.83 3.28
CA SER A 535 24.89 28.13 2.01
C SER A 535 25.60 26.79 2.10
N LEU A 536 24.98 25.76 1.55
CA LEU A 536 25.52 24.41 1.51
C LEU A 536 25.40 23.86 0.11
N LYS A 537 26.56 23.44 -0.45
CA LYS A 537 26.63 22.75 -1.74
C LYS A 537 27.36 21.44 -1.56
N GLY A 538 26.88 20.40 -2.22
CA GLY A 538 27.58 19.13 -2.14
C GLY A 538 26.87 17.98 -2.80
N THR A 539 27.54 16.83 -2.72
CA THR A 539 27.06 15.59 -3.33
C THR A 539 27.35 14.43 -2.39
N ILE A 540 26.37 13.56 -2.21
CA ILE A 540 26.52 12.24 -1.60
C ILE A 540 26.36 11.21 -2.70
N ALA A 541 27.35 10.35 -2.86
CA ALA A 541 27.42 9.37 -3.92
C ALA A 541 27.86 8.02 -3.35
N GLY A 542 26.88 7.25 -2.90
CA GLY A 542 27.14 5.99 -2.18
C GLY A 542 27.88 6.25 -0.87
N LYS A 543 29.13 5.74 -0.76
CA LYS A 543 29.98 5.92 0.43
C LYS A 543 30.85 7.17 0.37
N GLU A 544 30.80 7.92 -0.72
CA GLU A 544 31.56 9.16 -0.88
C GLU A 544 30.67 10.37 -0.58
N LEU A 545 31.27 11.38 0.04
CA LEU A 545 30.59 12.62 0.38
C LEU A 545 31.54 13.80 0.19
N TYR A 546 31.01 14.85 -0.42
CA TYR A 546 31.67 16.15 -0.56
C TYR A 546 30.70 17.27 -0.26
N PHE A 547 31.05 18.16 0.69
CA PHE A 547 30.26 19.34 1.01
C PHE A 547 31.12 20.58 1.18
N GLU A 548 30.61 21.71 0.68
CA GLU A 548 31.06 23.06 0.94
C GLU A 548 29.97 23.81 1.73
N ILE A 549 30.31 24.30 2.90
CA ILE A 549 29.41 25.03 3.79
C ILE A 549 30.02 26.42 3.99
N ASN A 550 29.31 27.45 3.61
CA ASN A 550 29.73 28.83 3.83
C ASN A 550 28.66 29.56 4.65
N GLY A 551 29.08 30.40 5.58
CA GLY A 551 28.20 31.15 6.43
C GLY A 551 28.88 32.33 7.09
N MET A 552 28.16 33.05 7.94
CA MET A 552 28.66 34.18 8.70
C MET A 552 28.61 33.89 10.20
N ALA A 553 29.70 34.14 10.90
CA ALA A 553 29.79 34.08 12.35
C ALA A 553 29.90 35.48 12.92
N LEU A 554 29.44 35.68 14.17
CA LEU A 554 29.59 36.93 14.91
C LEU A 554 29.15 38.16 14.11
N SER A 555 28.09 38.05 13.31
CA SER A 555 27.43 39.01 12.45
C SER A 555 28.11 39.32 11.11
N ASP A 556 29.46 39.23 10.98
CA ASP A 556 30.14 39.65 9.75
C ASP A 556 31.45 38.88 9.42
N MET A 557 31.79 37.88 10.21
CA MET A 557 33.00 37.08 9.96
C MET A 557 32.68 35.89 9.04
N PRO A 558 33.27 35.83 7.81
CA PRO A 558 33.03 34.69 6.93
C PRO A 558 33.67 33.41 7.47
N VAL A 559 32.90 32.35 7.37
CA VAL A 559 33.29 30.99 7.75
C VAL A 559 33.06 30.09 6.55
N SER A 560 34.07 29.25 6.24
CA SER A 560 33.94 28.22 5.23
C SER A 560 34.39 26.87 5.82
N LEU A 561 33.65 25.82 5.51
CA LEU A 561 33.97 24.44 5.83
C LEU A 561 33.88 23.61 4.57
N VAL A 562 34.93 22.86 4.27
CA VAL A 562 34.98 21.91 3.16
C VAL A 562 35.21 20.52 3.73
N PHE A 563 34.25 19.63 3.51
CA PHE A 563 34.34 18.25 3.96
C PHE A 563 34.49 17.30 2.77
N GLY A 564 35.53 16.52 2.76
CA GLY A 564 35.82 15.57 1.70
C GLY A 564 36.52 16.19 0.47
N LYS A 565 36.44 15.46 -0.62
CA LYS A 565 37.03 15.89 -1.93
C LYS A 565 35.91 15.99 -2.96
N PRO A 566 35.99 16.93 -3.91
CA PRO A 566 34.99 17.07 -4.97
C PRO A 566 34.74 15.73 -5.69
N ILE A 567 33.46 15.39 -5.79
CA ILE A 567 33.00 14.20 -6.51
C ILE A 567 32.69 14.59 -7.94
N THR A 568 33.17 13.82 -8.91
CA THR A 568 32.83 14.03 -10.32
C THR A 568 31.32 13.82 -10.51
N PRO A 569 30.60 14.81 -11.07
CA PRO A 569 29.17 14.67 -11.27
C PRO A 569 28.81 13.49 -12.18
N ALA A 570 27.69 12.84 -11.91
CA ALA A 570 27.15 11.84 -12.81
C ALA A 570 26.59 12.51 -14.07
N VAL A 571 26.76 11.85 -15.21
CA VAL A 571 26.10 12.24 -16.46
C VAL A 571 24.69 11.63 -16.45
N VAL A 572 23.67 12.46 -16.68
CA VAL A 572 22.28 12.03 -16.77
C VAL A 572 21.92 11.80 -18.24
N TYR A 573 21.46 10.61 -18.56
CA TYR A 573 20.94 10.27 -19.88
C TYR A 573 19.42 10.09 -19.78
N THR A 574 18.70 10.73 -20.69
CA THR A 574 17.23 10.61 -20.79
C THR A 574 16.88 9.87 -22.08
N GLY A 575 15.99 8.90 -22.00
CA GLY A 575 15.61 8.09 -23.15
C GLY A 575 14.48 7.13 -22.84
N THR A 576 14.09 6.35 -23.83
CA THR A 576 13.10 5.30 -23.65
C THR A 576 13.75 4.08 -22.98
N MET A 577 13.11 3.57 -21.94
CA MET A 577 13.50 2.35 -21.24
C MET A 577 12.49 1.24 -21.53
N LYS A 578 12.97 0.11 -22.03
CA LYS A 578 12.16 -1.09 -22.31
C LYS A 578 12.53 -2.17 -21.32
N VAL A 579 11.55 -2.55 -20.49
CA VAL A 579 11.73 -3.54 -19.44
C VAL A 579 11.00 -4.81 -19.83
N THR A 580 11.65 -5.96 -19.75
CA THR A 580 11.08 -7.26 -20.07
C THR A 580 11.39 -8.24 -18.94
N SER A 581 10.36 -8.89 -18.40
CA SER A 581 10.47 -9.95 -17.39
C SER A 581 9.56 -11.11 -17.80
N GLY A 582 10.14 -12.23 -18.25
CA GLY A 582 9.37 -13.34 -18.81
C GLY A 582 8.57 -12.89 -20.04
N GLU A 583 7.23 -13.01 -19.97
CA GLU A 583 6.31 -12.55 -21.01
C GLU A 583 5.87 -11.08 -20.82
N ASP A 584 6.15 -10.49 -19.65
CA ASP A 584 5.78 -9.11 -19.31
C ASP A 584 6.71 -8.11 -19.99
N TYR A 585 6.10 -7.08 -20.57
CA TYR A 585 6.80 -5.99 -21.24
C TYR A 585 6.24 -4.64 -20.82
N LYS A 586 7.15 -3.72 -20.43
CA LYS A 586 6.81 -2.33 -20.11
C LYS A 586 7.76 -1.39 -20.84
N GLU A 587 7.21 -0.32 -21.40
CA GLU A 587 7.99 0.77 -22.00
C GLU A 587 7.77 2.04 -21.19
N ILE A 588 8.86 2.70 -20.80
CA ILE A 588 8.86 3.93 -20.00
C ILE A 588 9.51 5.01 -20.87
N GLU A 589 8.70 5.97 -21.29
CA GLU A 589 9.17 7.15 -22.01
C GLU A 589 9.85 8.12 -21.04
N SER A 590 10.85 8.83 -21.51
CA SER A 590 11.60 9.83 -20.73
C SER A 590 12.22 9.29 -19.43
N ALA A 591 12.53 7.99 -19.39
CA ALA A 591 13.28 7.41 -18.30
C ALA A 591 14.71 8.00 -18.24
N THR A 592 15.28 8.03 -17.04
CA THR A 592 16.65 8.53 -16.84
C THR A 592 17.54 7.44 -16.26
N ILE A 593 18.78 7.37 -16.74
CA ILE A 593 19.86 6.65 -16.06
C ILE A 593 21.01 7.61 -15.79
N THR A 594 21.80 7.32 -14.78
CA THR A 594 23.01 8.13 -14.53
C THR A 594 24.27 7.27 -14.61
N VAL A 595 25.33 7.88 -15.11
CA VAL A 595 26.65 7.26 -15.25
C VAL A 595 27.72 8.21 -14.69
N ARG A 596 28.40 7.80 -13.62
CA ARG A 596 29.47 8.59 -13.01
C ARG A 596 30.81 7.92 -13.18
N PRO A 597 31.81 8.64 -13.70
CA PRO A 597 33.20 8.15 -13.72
C PRO A 597 33.79 8.13 -12.30
N ASN A 598 34.37 6.99 -11.90
CA ASN A 598 35.00 6.80 -10.58
C ASN A 598 36.55 6.82 -10.66
N GLY A 599 37.11 7.14 -11.82
CA GLY A 599 38.55 6.93 -12.10
C GLY A 599 38.86 5.47 -12.52
N ASP A 600 40.09 5.22 -12.95
CA ASP A 600 40.61 3.90 -13.34
C ASP A 600 39.68 3.13 -14.32
N ASN A 601 39.08 3.85 -15.25
CA ASN A 601 38.13 3.28 -16.22
C ASN A 601 36.90 2.57 -15.58
N LYS A 602 36.54 2.93 -14.36
CA LYS A 602 35.33 2.45 -13.66
C LYS A 602 34.25 3.51 -13.70
N TYR A 603 33.02 3.06 -13.82
CA TYR A 603 31.84 3.92 -13.90
C TYR A 603 30.73 3.35 -13.02
N THR A 604 30.13 4.18 -12.16
CA THR A 604 28.92 3.83 -11.42
C THR A 604 27.69 4.13 -12.26
N PHE A 605 26.90 3.12 -12.50
CA PHE A 605 25.58 3.22 -13.11
C PHE A 605 24.51 3.27 -12.05
N CYS A 606 23.46 4.08 -12.26
CA CYS A 606 22.22 4.02 -11.52
C CYS A 606 21.07 3.91 -12.50
N VAL A 607 20.28 2.85 -12.36
CA VAL A 607 19.11 2.55 -13.19
C VAL A 607 17.88 2.56 -12.31
N PRO A 608 17.05 3.61 -12.36
CA PRO A 608 15.85 3.74 -11.54
C PRO A 608 14.66 2.95 -12.11
N ASN A 609 13.69 2.70 -11.28
CA ASN A 609 12.34 2.23 -11.64
C ASN A 609 12.26 0.86 -12.34
N ILE A 610 13.11 -0.08 -11.96
CA ILE A 610 12.99 -1.47 -12.41
C ILE A 610 12.10 -2.23 -11.45
N GLY A 611 10.81 -2.29 -11.72
CA GLY A 611 9.84 -3.04 -10.91
C GLY A 611 9.41 -2.35 -9.60
N GLY A 612 9.56 -1.01 -9.52
CA GLY A 612 9.21 -0.21 -8.35
C GLY A 612 9.89 1.15 -8.35
N GLU A 613 9.86 1.86 -7.22
CA GLU A 613 10.55 3.15 -7.04
C GLU A 613 12.05 3.02 -6.78
N ASP A 614 12.56 1.80 -6.68
CA ASP A 614 13.92 1.52 -6.27
C ASP A 614 14.92 1.72 -7.39
N ALA A 615 16.04 2.36 -7.08
CA ALA A 615 17.16 2.53 -8.00
C ALA A 615 18.23 1.46 -7.72
N ILE A 616 18.74 0.86 -8.79
CA ILE A 616 19.81 -0.12 -8.74
C ILE A 616 21.12 0.55 -9.15
N THR A 617 22.13 0.48 -8.30
CA THR A 617 23.47 0.98 -8.58
C THR A 617 24.49 -0.16 -8.68
N PHE A 618 25.38 -0.09 -9.68
CA PHE A 618 26.46 -1.04 -9.87
C PHE A 618 27.65 -0.38 -10.57
N VAL A 619 28.81 -1.02 -10.54
CA VAL A 619 30.03 -0.55 -11.18
C VAL A 619 30.31 -1.35 -12.44
N ALA A 620 30.59 -0.63 -13.54
CA ALA A 620 31.01 -1.21 -14.82
C ALA A 620 32.39 -0.71 -15.20
N ASP A 621 33.09 -1.49 -16.03
CA ASP A 621 34.27 -1.06 -16.75
C ASP A 621 33.86 -0.21 -17.95
N GLY A 622 34.68 0.78 -18.31
CA GLY A 622 34.46 1.60 -19.49
C GLY A 622 35.76 2.04 -20.13
N GLU A 623 35.79 2.06 -21.44
CA GLU A 623 36.94 2.55 -22.24
C GLU A 623 36.45 3.63 -23.18
N THR A 624 37.14 4.77 -23.17
CA THR A 624 36.84 5.90 -24.06
C THR A 624 37.84 5.92 -25.18
N ASP A 625 37.35 5.90 -26.42
CA ASP A 625 38.18 5.98 -27.61
C ASP A 625 38.56 7.44 -27.94
N GLU A 626 39.40 7.61 -28.99
CA GLU A 626 39.85 8.92 -29.47
C GLU A 626 38.73 9.82 -30.02
N ASN A 627 37.55 9.26 -30.30
CA ASN A 627 36.35 9.97 -30.77
C ASN A 627 35.39 10.34 -29.62
N GLY A 628 35.80 10.09 -28.38
CA GLY A 628 34.97 10.36 -27.21
C GLY A 628 33.81 9.41 -27.03
N VAL A 629 33.86 8.22 -27.63
CA VAL A 629 32.91 7.14 -27.42
C VAL A 629 33.36 6.29 -26.26
N THR A 630 32.58 6.24 -25.21
CA THR A 630 32.81 5.32 -24.09
C THR A 630 32.02 4.04 -24.29
N THR A 631 32.72 2.91 -24.29
CA THR A 631 32.08 1.58 -24.31
C THR A 631 32.15 0.98 -22.92
N TYR A 632 31.00 0.52 -22.41
CA TYR A 632 30.86 -0.01 -21.07
C TYR A 632 30.54 -1.50 -21.07
N SER A 633 31.05 -2.19 -20.05
CA SER A 633 30.73 -3.61 -19.80
C SER A 633 30.73 -3.93 -18.31
N ALA A 634 29.87 -4.81 -17.92
CA ALA A 634 29.87 -5.44 -16.60
C ALA A 634 29.41 -6.89 -16.74
N GLU A 635 30.16 -7.81 -16.19
CA GLU A 635 29.81 -9.21 -16.14
C GLU A 635 29.58 -9.61 -14.69
N LYS A 636 28.33 -9.96 -14.37
CA LYS A 636 27.93 -10.35 -13.02
C LYS A 636 28.40 -9.38 -11.93
N ALA A 637 28.22 -8.07 -12.16
CA ALA A 637 28.62 -7.05 -11.20
C ALA A 637 27.73 -7.11 -9.96
N GLU A 638 28.32 -6.91 -8.78
CA GLU A 638 27.58 -6.68 -7.55
C GLU A 638 26.77 -5.39 -7.67
N TYR A 639 25.64 -5.35 -7.01
CA TYR A 639 24.75 -4.20 -7.03
C TYR A 639 24.45 -3.69 -5.62
N ALA A 640 23.98 -2.44 -5.54
CA ALA A 640 23.39 -1.86 -4.35
C ALA A 640 22.02 -1.28 -4.72
N MET A 641 21.03 -1.50 -3.85
CA MET A 641 19.69 -0.90 -3.95
C MET A 641 19.55 0.21 -2.93
N GLN A 642 18.82 1.27 -3.29
CA GLN A 642 18.64 2.43 -2.40
C GLN A 642 17.49 2.29 -1.41
N GLN A 643 16.56 1.35 -1.62
CA GLN A 643 15.45 1.06 -0.71
C GLN A 643 15.32 -0.45 -0.50
N SER A 644 14.96 -0.84 0.72
CA SER A 644 14.82 -2.23 1.12
C SER A 644 13.52 -2.84 0.60
N GLY A 645 13.58 -4.06 0.12
CA GLY A 645 12.44 -4.87 -0.28
C GLY A 645 12.80 -5.90 -1.33
N TRP A 646 13.76 -5.59 -2.20
CA TRP A 646 14.19 -6.47 -3.30
C TRP A 646 15.64 -6.96 -3.16
N GLU A 647 16.36 -6.59 -2.13
CA GLU A 647 17.76 -6.94 -1.90
C GLU A 647 18.05 -8.45 -1.94
N GLY A 648 17.07 -9.27 -1.63
CA GLY A 648 17.18 -10.73 -1.70
C GLY A 648 16.87 -11.35 -3.06
N TYR A 649 16.41 -10.58 -4.05
CA TYR A 649 15.92 -11.11 -5.32
C TYR A 649 16.87 -10.88 -6.50
N ILE A 650 17.61 -9.78 -6.53
CA ILE A 650 18.60 -9.48 -7.58
C ILE A 650 19.97 -9.88 -7.07
N THR A 651 20.63 -10.79 -7.76
CA THR A 651 21.94 -11.32 -7.35
C THR A 651 23.10 -10.69 -8.10
N TYR A 652 22.91 -10.36 -9.38
CA TYR A 652 23.94 -9.67 -10.17
C TYR A 652 23.33 -8.90 -11.33
N VAL A 653 24.13 -7.98 -11.86
CA VAL A 653 23.83 -7.17 -13.05
C VAL A 653 24.84 -7.46 -14.13
N THR A 654 24.39 -7.69 -15.36
CA THR A 654 25.23 -7.77 -16.53
C THR A 654 24.91 -6.64 -17.50
N LEU A 655 25.92 -5.86 -17.87
CA LEU A 655 25.80 -4.77 -18.84
C LEU A 655 26.47 -5.17 -20.15
N THR A 656 25.70 -5.16 -21.23
CA THR A 656 26.22 -5.51 -22.56
C THR A 656 25.79 -4.48 -23.59
N ARG A 657 26.63 -4.33 -24.65
CA ARG A 657 26.35 -3.43 -25.79
C ARG A 657 26.08 -1.99 -25.36
N ALA A 658 26.70 -1.55 -24.25
CA ALA A 658 26.51 -0.22 -23.74
C ALA A 658 27.54 0.75 -24.28
N LYS A 659 27.09 1.91 -24.78
CA LYS A 659 27.92 2.97 -25.33
C LYS A 659 27.31 4.32 -25.00
N SER A 660 28.20 5.31 -24.77
CA SER A 660 27.80 6.72 -24.71
C SER A 660 28.68 7.59 -25.59
N GLN A 661 28.12 8.70 -26.05
CA GLN A 661 28.87 9.79 -26.71
C GLN A 661 28.08 11.10 -26.53
N GLY A 662 28.64 12.07 -25.82
CA GLY A 662 27.94 13.29 -25.47
C GLY A 662 26.70 13.02 -24.63
N ASP A 663 25.55 13.48 -25.09
CA ASP A 663 24.24 13.30 -24.46
C ASP A 663 23.52 11.99 -24.83
N LYS A 664 24.16 11.15 -25.67
CA LYS A 664 23.56 9.90 -26.13
C LYS A 664 24.10 8.72 -25.35
N PHE A 665 23.19 7.83 -24.97
CA PHE A 665 23.53 6.55 -24.38
C PHE A 665 22.61 5.46 -24.95
N TYR A 666 23.18 4.27 -25.16
CA TYR A 666 22.45 3.04 -25.45
C TYR A 666 23.08 1.89 -24.66
N GLY A 667 22.26 1.07 -24.01
CA GLY A 667 22.76 -0.09 -23.28
C GLY A 667 21.70 -1.14 -23.03
N ARG A 668 22.17 -2.38 -22.81
CA ARG A 668 21.33 -3.49 -22.38
C ARG A 668 21.81 -3.99 -21.03
N PHE A 669 20.94 -3.96 -20.08
CA PHE A 669 21.14 -4.44 -18.71
C PHE A 669 20.36 -5.75 -18.54
N PHE A 670 20.95 -6.66 -17.82
CA PHE A 670 20.29 -7.87 -17.37
C PHE A 670 20.44 -7.99 -15.86
N PHE A 671 19.34 -8.07 -15.15
CA PHE A 671 19.26 -8.22 -13.70
C PHE A 671 18.79 -9.63 -13.39
N ASP A 672 19.61 -10.39 -12.67
CA ASP A 672 19.30 -11.75 -12.25
C ASP A 672 18.46 -11.72 -10.97
N LEU A 673 17.35 -12.45 -10.95
CA LEU A 673 16.46 -12.55 -9.81
C LEU A 673 16.72 -13.86 -9.05
N GLY A 674 17.31 -13.76 -7.86
CA GLY A 674 17.47 -14.89 -6.95
C GLY A 674 18.43 -16.01 -7.38
N GLY A 675 19.31 -15.75 -8.35
CA GLY A 675 20.29 -16.74 -8.84
C GLY A 675 19.70 -17.84 -9.73
N TYR A 676 18.44 -17.68 -10.15
CA TYR A 676 17.75 -18.71 -10.95
C TYR A 676 17.82 -18.48 -12.46
N ALA A 677 18.31 -17.34 -12.94
CA ALA A 677 18.28 -17.01 -14.37
C ALA A 677 19.15 -17.93 -15.23
N GLU A 678 20.15 -18.58 -14.67
CA GLU A 678 20.95 -19.58 -15.40
C GLU A 678 20.14 -20.86 -15.70
N SER A 679 19.26 -21.26 -14.77
CA SER A 679 18.40 -22.45 -14.89
C SER A 679 17.04 -22.11 -15.51
N TYR A 680 16.56 -20.89 -15.30
CA TYR A 680 15.25 -20.40 -15.73
C TYR A 680 15.38 -18.97 -16.26
N PRO A 681 15.63 -18.76 -17.55
CA PRO A 681 15.84 -17.44 -18.16
C PRO A 681 14.68 -16.43 -17.96
N SER A 682 13.49 -16.92 -17.61
CA SER A 682 12.32 -16.09 -17.28
C SER A 682 12.40 -15.39 -15.91
N TYR A 683 13.34 -15.76 -15.06
CA TYR A 683 13.54 -15.15 -13.73
C TYR A 683 14.49 -13.95 -13.74
N GLY A 684 14.83 -13.43 -14.90
CA GLY A 684 15.66 -12.24 -15.04
C GLY A 684 14.90 -11.09 -15.66
N ILE A 685 15.28 -9.86 -15.28
CA ILE A 685 14.77 -8.65 -15.91
C ILE A 685 15.77 -8.14 -16.92
N THR A 686 15.33 -7.99 -18.17
CA THR A 686 16.12 -7.33 -19.22
C THR A 686 15.64 -5.90 -19.39
N VAL A 687 16.57 -4.94 -19.32
CA VAL A 687 16.32 -3.53 -19.60
C VAL A 687 17.14 -3.12 -20.82
N VAL A 688 16.49 -2.52 -21.81
CA VAL A 688 17.14 -1.85 -22.93
C VAL A 688 16.85 -0.36 -22.81
N PHE A 689 17.89 0.43 -22.68
CA PHE A 689 17.76 1.89 -22.56
C PHE A 689 18.35 2.59 -23.77
N GLY A 690 17.61 3.61 -24.23
CA GLY A 690 18.01 4.48 -25.33
C GLY A 690 17.88 3.83 -26.71
N GLU A 691 18.14 4.63 -27.71
CA GLU A 691 18.18 4.19 -29.11
C GLU A 691 19.62 3.93 -29.54
N LYS A 692 19.81 2.91 -30.38
CA LYS A 692 21.10 2.66 -30.99
C LYS A 692 21.49 3.88 -31.83
N PHE A 693 22.67 4.39 -31.60
CA PHE A 693 23.24 5.48 -32.39
C PHE A 693 24.55 5.06 -33.02
N THR A 694 24.91 5.69 -34.17
CA THR A 694 26.20 5.55 -34.78
C THR A 694 27.11 6.62 -34.18
N PRO A 695 28.21 6.26 -33.50
CA PRO A 695 29.17 7.25 -32.97
C PRO A 695 29.69 8.14 -34.09
N THR A 696 29.71 9.46 -33.83
CA THR A 696 30.31 10.43 -34.79
C THR A 696 31.82 10.37 -34.68
N GLY A 697 32.51 10.19 -35.80
CA GLY A 697 33.99 10.10 -35.88
C GLY A 697 34.51 8.72 -36.26
N ILE A 698 33.67 7.68 -36.25
CA ILE A 698 34.02 6.45 -36.95
C ILE A 698 33.49 6.60 -38.38
N GLU A 699 34.38 6.61 -39.38
CA GLU A 699 33.96 6.24 -40.72
C GLU A 699 33.25 4.92 -40.62
N THR A 700 32.00 4.92 -40.98
CA THR A 700 31.07 3.80 -40.90
C THR A 700 31.74 2.53 -41.36
N ALA A 701 32.14 1.66 -40.44
CA ALA A 701 31.99 0.24 -40.72
C ALA A 701 30.46 0.06 -40.83
N THR A 702 29.96 0.33 -42.00
CA THR A 702 28.56 0.19 -42.36
C THR A 702 28.12 -1.19 -41.84
N ASP A 703 27.00 -1.28 -41.13
CA ASP A 703 26.18 -2.48 -41.13
C ASP A 703 25.68 -2.68 -42.60
N ASP A 704 26.62 -2.55 -43.51
CA ASP A 704 26.39 -2.72 -44.92
C ASP A 704 26.25 -4.21 -45.13
N THR A 705 25.01 -4.65 -45.02
CA THR A 705 24.60 -6.01 -45.38
C THR A 705 24.63 -6.22 -46.91
N THR A 706 25.14 -5.24 -47.65
CA THR A 706 25.34 -5.37 -49.10
C THR A 706 26.20 -6.60 -49.37
N ILE A 707 25.68 -7.51 -50.12
CA ILE A 707 26.40 -8.73 -50.50
C ILE A 707 27.52 -8.34 -51.49
N THR A 708 28.75 -8.54 -51.05
CA THR A 708 29.96 -8.29 -51.90
C THR A 708 30.35 -9.50 -52.74
N ASP A 709 30.16 -10.68 -52.19
CA ASP A 709 30.52 -11.92 -52.83
C ASP A 709 29.47 -13.01 -52.53
N ILE A 710 29.21 -13.85 -53.52
CA ILE A 710 28.34 -15.01 -53.41
C ILE A 710 29.14 -16.25 -53.82
N TYR A 711 29.06 -17.30 -53.00
CA TYR A 711 29.69 -18.59 -53.27
C TYR A 711 28.62 -19.71 -53.18
N SER A 712 28.78 -20.72 -54.01
CA SER A 712 28.03 -21.98 -53.89
C SER A 712 28.50 -22.78 -52.67
N ALA A 713 27.80 -23.86 -52.35
CA ALA A 713 28.15 -24.71 -51.20
C ALA A 713 29.55 -25.36 -51.33
N ASP A 714 30.04 -25.56 -52.54
CA ASP A 714 31.38 -26.07 -52.89
C ASP A 714 32.43 -24.97 -53.02
N GLY A 715 32.13 -23.70 -52.66
CA GLY A 715 33.05 -22.61 -52.60
C GLY A 715 33.32 -21.88 -53.90
N VAL A 716 32.56 -22.18 -54.97
CA VAL A 716 32.73 -21.51 -56.26
C VAL A 716 32.01 -20.14 -56.23
N ARG A 717 32.74 -19.05 -56.61
CA ARG A 717 32.16 -17.70 -56.66
C ARG A 717 31.10 -17.62 -57.75
N GLN A 718 29.97 -16.98 -57.41
CA GLN A 718 28.82 -16.81 -58.27
C GLN A 718 28.45 -15.33 -58.41
N ASN A 719 27.81 -14.99 -59.53
CA ASN A 719 27.40 -13.62 -59.83
C ASN A 719 26.00 -13.29 -59.27
N GLN A 720 25.25 -14.31 -58.83
CA GLN A 720 23.92 -14.18 -58.29
C GLN A 720 23.57 -15.40 -57.40
N LEU A 721 22.59 -15.23 -56.53
CA LEU A 721 22.07 -16.33 -55.69
C LEU A 721 21.45 -17.41 -56.58
N GLN A 722 21.86 -18.68 -56.36
CA GLN A 722 21.37 -19.85 -57.07
C GLN A 722 20.45 -20.68 -56.19
N LYS A 723 19.60 -21.52 -56.79
CA LYS A 723 18.79 -22.47 -56.03
C LYS A 723 19.68 -23.41 -55.23
N GLY A 724 19.36 -23.59 -53.94
CA GLY A 724 20.17 -24.34 -52.98
C GLY A 724 20.92 -23.44 -52.01
N LEU A 725 21.93 -23.97 -51.35
CA LEU A 725 22.74 -23.27 -50.33
C LEU A 725 23.74 -22.31 -51.00
N ASN A 726 23.66 -21.05 -50.65
CA ASN A 726 24.62 -20.00 -51.02
C ASN A 726 25.33 -19.51 -49.76
N ILE A 727 26.63 -19.22 -49.86
CA ILE A 727 27.42 -18.59 -48.83
C ILE A 727 27.69 -17.16 -49.34
N VAL A 728 27.13 -16.17 -48.62
CA VAL A 728 27.30 -14.76 -49.00
C VAL A 728 28.25 -14.05 -48.04
N ARG A 729 29.13 -13.26 -48.59
CA ARG A 729 29.99 -12.34 -47.84
C ARG A 729 29.41 -10.93 -47.94
N GLN A 730 29.25 -10.28 -46.84
CA GLN A 730 28.77 -8.90 -46.76
C GLN A 730 29.90 -7.90 -46.66
N ALA A 731 29.64 -6.65 -47.04
CA ALA A 731 30.63 -5.57 -47.01
C ALA A 731 31.24 -5.35 -45.61
N ASN A 732 30.49 -5.65 -44.54
CA ASN A 732 30.99 -5.64 -43.16
C ASN A 732 31.87 -6.84 -42.78
N GLY A 733 32.24 -7.71 -43.77
CA GLY A 733 33.07 -8.89 -43.57
C GLY A 733 32.37 -10.12 -43.03
N LYS A 734 31.09 -10.02 -42.69
CA LYS A 734 30.29 -11.14 -42.17
C LYS A 734 29.93 -12.12 -43.28
N THR A 735 30.02 -13.39 -42.98
CA THR A 735 29.62 -14.46 -43.90
C THR A 735 28.32 -15.12 -43.41
N THR A 736 27.36 -15.22 -44.25
CA THR A 736 26.00 -15.78 -43.94
C THR A 736 25.62 -16.86 -44.96
N LYS A 737 24.92 -17.89 -44.50
CA LYS A 737 24.38 -18.95 -45.36
C LYS A 737 22.95 -18.62 -45.72
N ILE A 738 22.62 -18.62 -47.03
CA ILE A 738 21.28 -18.36 -47.53
C ILE A 738 20.85 -19.57 -48.35
N ILE A 739 19.66 -20.09 -48.09
CA ILE A 739 19.06 -21.18 -48.87
C ILE A 739 17.94 -20.61 -49.74
N ILE A 740 18.11 -20.70 -51.07
CA ILE A 740 17.09 -20.35 -52.03
C ILE A 740 16.35 -21.65 -52.44
N LYS A 741 15.03 -21.65 -52.19
CA LYS A 741 14.14 -22.81 -52.49
C LYS A 741 13.77 -22.91 -53.94
#